data_17f244e85fb53ebbad4835f13c79097b
#
_entry.id   17f244e85fb53ebbad4835f13c79097b
#
_cell.length_a   1.000
_cell.length_b   1.000
_cell.length_c   1.000
_cell.angle_alpha   90.00
_cell.angle_beta   90.00
_cell.angle_gamma   90.00
#
_symmetry.space_group_name_H-M   'P 1'
#
loop_
_entity.id
_entity.type
_entity.pdbx_description
1 polymer ?
#
loop_
_entity_poly.entity_id
_entity_poly.type
_entity_poly.pdbx_seq_one_letter_code
_entity_poly.pdbx_strand_id
1 'polypeptide(L)'
;MKTIRTTCPYCGVGCGVLASVDDAGQVSVRGDDQHPANLGRLCVKGAALGETTGLAGRLLTPEVDGQQVAWPQALAETAARLRQIIDQHGPQAVAFYASGQLLTEDYYAANKLMKGFIGAANIDTNSRLCMSSAVTGYKRAFGADVVPCSYDDVENSDLVVLVGSNAAWAHPVLFQRLAQAKRDNPRLRIVAIDPRRTATCEIADRHLALAPGSDGGLFAGLLNALAEAGACVDGFRDGPQALAAARGWDVARVASFCGLPADEVAGFYREFIAAPRAITLYTMGINQSASGSDKCNAIINVHLASGKYGRRGCGPFSLTGQPNAMGGREVGGLATMLAAHMDFVPDDLQRLARFWGTERLAQTPGLTAVELFAAIGRGEVKAVWIMGTNPVVSLPDSHAVSQALAACPLVIVSDVAAQTDTGRFAHIRFPALAWGEKNGTVTNSERRISRQRSFLPPPGEAKADWWIIARVGQALGYREAFAWQHPHDVFREHAALSGFENDGQRAFDIGALADLSREAWDAMPPVRWPVSRSEAAWDITRGWHGDGRLRMVPVTPQPTRATTDAFYPLILNSGRIRDQWHTMTRTGAVPRLMQHIAEPMLEVAPQDAVRYQLPADGLARIWSRHGVMVAKVAISEGQRPGSLFVPMHWNNQFARQGRVNNLLAAVTDPYSGQPESKQAAVAIAAWQPAWHSELFCREPLPFPAAWHWRRRASPGVLHYSLAGEASARQWLSAWCARRGWQLQVADGGAVWNLLAWHQGRLMLGWWSDAREPAVDCAWISAAFAAPPSDAAQRHALLSGRPGAAVAPRGRIVCSCFGVGEWSINEAIASGCTSVGALGGKLKCGTNCGSCVPELNALLAAQRTRA
;
A
#
# COMPACT_ATOMS: atom_id res chain seq x y z
N MET A 1 17.82 5.01 -28.52
CA MET A 1 17.28 4.76 -27.16
C MET A 1 17.29 6.06 -26.36
N LYS A 2 16.15 6.57 -25.88
CA LYS A 2 16.01 7.80 -25.09
C LYS A 2 15.84 7.45 -23.61
N THR A 3 16.67 8.02 -22.73
CA THR A 3 16.57 7.83 -21.28
C THR A 3 15.97 9.06 -20.61
N ILE A 4 14.92 8.86 -19.80
CA ILE A 4 14.20 9.91 -19.08
C ILE A 4 14.32 9.69 -17.57
N ARG A 5 14.61 10.77 -16.82
CA ARG A 5 14.52 10.80 -15.36
C ARG A 5 13.08 10.96 -14.93
N THR A 6 12.58 10.06 -14.10
CA THR A 6 11.24 10.06 -13.55
C THR A 6 11.24 9.48 -12.13
N THR A 7 10.08 9.25 -11.53
CA THR A 7 9.94 8.68 -10.18
C THR A 7 9.24 7.33 -10.20
N CYS A 8 9.54 6.50 -9.22
CA CYS A 8 8.84 5.23 -8.99
C CYS A 8 7.42 5.49 -8.46
N PRO A 9 6.38 4.84 -9.01
CA PRO A 9 4.99 5.07 -8.63
C PRO A 9 4.51 4.21 -7.45
N TYR A 10 5.40 3.57 -6.69
CA TYR A 10 4.99 2.64 -5.64
C TYR A 10 4.98 3.28 -4.25
N CYS A 11 6.04 3.13 -3.47
CA CYS A 11 5.99 3.53 -2.07
C CYS A 11 6.46 4.97 -1.83
N GLY A 12 6.18 5.46 -0.62
CA GLY A 12 6.53 6.81 -0.17
C GLY A 12 8.02 7.12 -0.03
N VAL A 13 8.91 6.18 -0.37
CA VAL A 13 10.36 6.50 -0.51
C VAL A 13 10.60 7.48 -1.66
N GLY A 14 9.78 7.42 -2.73
CA GLY A 14 9.89 8.35 -3.84
C GLY A 14 11.19 8.21 -4.63
N CYS A 15 11.58 6.97 -4.93
CA CYS A 15 12.83 6.67 -5.64
C CYS A 15 12.89 7.32 -7.03
N GLY A 16 14.01 7.92 -7.37
CA GLY A 16 14.32 8.34 -8.74
C GLY A 16 14.61 7.12 -9.63
N VAL A 17 14.11 7.18 -10.85
CA VAL A 17 14.21 6.13 -11.86
C VAL A 17 14.69 6.71 -13.17
N LEU A 18 15.61 6.03 -13.81
CA LEU A 18 16.00 6.24 -15.21
C LEU A 18 15.26 5.21 -16.05
N ALA A 19 14.30 5.67 -16.84
CA ALA A 19 13.53 4.84 -17.76
C ALA A 19 14.06 5.02 -19.18
N SER A 20 14.36 3.94 -19.87
CA SER A 20 14.83 3.91 -21.25
C SER A 20 13.88 3.11 -22.12
N VAL A 21 13.52 3.67 -23.26
CA VAL A 21 12.65 3.00 -24.26
C VAL A 21 13.50 2.68 -25.47
N ASP A 22 13.50 1.41 -25.89
CA ASP A 22 14.16 0.97 -27.11
C ASP A 22 13.29 1.19 -28.36
N ASP A 23 13.85 0.85 -29.51
CA ASP A 23 13.16 1.04 -30.80
C ASP A 23 11.97 0.06 -30.99
N ALA A 24 11.90 -1.01 -30.21
CA ALA A 24 10.78 -1.94 -30.12
C ALA A 24 9.71 -1.52 -29.11
N GLY A 25 9.89 -0.36 -28.45
CA GLY A 25 8.97 0.14 -27.41
C GLY A 25 9.11 -0.57 -26.05
N GLN A 26 10.13 -1.40 -25.84
CA GLN A 26 10.37 -2.03 -24.56
C GLN A 26 10.98 -1.05 -23.57
N VAL A 27 10.43 -1.08 -22.36
CA VAL A 27 10.86 -0.21 -21.27
C VAL A 27 11.83 -0.97 -20.35
N SER A 28 13.02 -0.43 -20.22
CA SER A 28 13.99 -0.85 -19.21
C SER A 28 14.15 0.23 -18.14
N VAL A 29 14.46 -0.17 -16.90
CA VAL A 29 14.57 0.77 -15.78
C VAL A 29 15.81 0.49 -14.94
N ARG A 30 16.41 1.56 -14.43
CA ARG A 30 17.44 1.49 -13.38
C ARG A 30 17.24 2.63 -12.38
N GLY A 31 17.83 2.50 -11.19
CA GLY A 31 17.80 3.58 -10.21
C GLY A 31 18.58 4.80 -10.69
N ASP A 32 18.09 5.99 -10.35
CA ASP A 32 18.80 7.25 -10.58
C ASP A 32 19.77 7.47 -9.42
N ASP A 33 21.07 7.43 -9.72
CA ASP A 33 22.17 7.60 -8.76
C ASP A 33 22.28 9.03 -8.23
N GLN A 34 21.74 10.00 -8.96
CA GLN A 34 21.71 11.41 -8.55
C GLN A 34 20.47 11.76 -7.72
N HIS A 35 19.48 10.86 -7.64
CA HIS A 35 18.28 11.14 -6.86
C HIS A 35 18.51 10.90 -5.35
N PRO A 36 18.33 11.92 -4.48
CA PRO A 36 18.72 11.84 -3.07
C PRO A 36 17.92 10.83 -2.24
N ALA A 37 16.71 10.42 -2.69
CA ALA A 37 15.92 9.46 -1.95
C ALA A 37 16.46 8.02 -2.02
N ASN A 38 17.05 7.61 -3.14
CA ASN A 38 17.44 6.22 -3.37
C ASN A 38 18.91 6.01 -3.77
N LEU A 39 19.64 7.03 -4.19
CA LEU A 39 21.06 6.94 -4.52
C LEU A 39 21.36 5.73 -5.44
N GLY A 40 20.61 5.61 -6.52
CA GLY A 40 20.72 4.51 -7.49
C GLY A 40 20.06 3.18 -7.12
N ARG A 41 19.59 3.00 -5.88
CA ARG A 41 18.96 1.75 -5.42
C ARG A 41 17.54 1.60 -5.92
N LEU A 42 17.12 0.37 -6.20
CA LEU A 42 15.72 0.00 -6.43
C LEU A 42 15.37 -1.26 -5.62
N CYS A 43 14.10 -1.45 -5.35
CA CYS A 43 13.56 -2.71 -4.84
C CYS A 43 13.06 -3.59 -6.01
N VAL A 44 12.62 -4.81 -5.70
CA VAL A 44 12.12 -5.76 -6.70
C VAL A 44 10.98 -5.18 -7.55
N LYS A 45 10.04 -4.43 -6.95
CA LYS A 45 8.95 -3.76 -7.67
C LYS A 45 9.46 -2.64 -8.58
N GLY A 46 10.40 -1.84 -8.08
CA GLY A 46 11.04 -0.79 -8.85
C GLY A 46 11.84 -1.33 -10.03
N ALA A 47 12.57 -2.42 -9.84
CA ALA A 47 13.31 -3.10 -10.90
C ALA A 47 12.41 -3.80 -11.94
N ALA A 48 11.13 -4.02 -11.61
CA ALA A 48 10.14 -4.63 -12.49
C ALA A 48 9.21 -3.62 -13.19
N LEU A 49 9.42 -2.32 -13.01
CA LEU A 49 8.52 -1.28 -13.52
C LEU A 49 8.30 -1.35 -15.04
N GLY A 50 9.34 -1.62 -15.81
CA GLY A 50 9.23 -1.77 -17.26
C GLY A 50 8.23 -2.84 -17.69
N GLU A 51 8.12 -3.92 -16.93
CA GLU A 51 7.20 -5.03 -17.20
C GLU A 51 5.73 -4.67 -16.90
N THR A 52 5.48 -3.54 -16.22
CA THR A 52 4.12 -3.09 -15.89
C THR A 52 3.53 -2.13 -16.91
N THR A 53 4.25 -1.77 -17.96
CA THR A 53 3.81 -0.78 -18.97
C THR A 53 2.91 -1.34 -20.07
N GLY A 54 2.72 -2.66 -20.11
CA GLY A 54 1.87 -3.32 -21.12
C GLY A 54 0.40 -2.88 -21.09
N LEU A 55 -0.27 -3.01 -22.24
CA LEU A 55 -1.66 -2.56 -22.45
C LEU A 55 -2.72 -3.62 -22.13
N ALA A 56 -2.33 -4.86 -21.83
CA ALA A 56 -3.28 -5.92 -21.50
C ALA A 56 -4.11 -5.53 -20.26
N GLY A 57 -5.43 -5.61 -20.37
CA GLY A 57 -6.37 -5.28 -19.28
C GLY A 57 -6.50 -3.78 -18.98
N ARG A 58 -6.05 -2.90 -19.88
CA ARG A 58 -6.20 -1.44 -19.77
C ARG A 58 -7.60 -0.99 -20.20
N LEU A 59 -8.13 0.02 -19.52
CA LEU A 59 -9.25 0.83 -20.01
C LEU A 59 -8.68 1.86 -20.98
N LEU A 60 -9.17 1.87 -22.23
CA LEU A 60 -8.59 2.69 -23.31
C LEU A 60 -9.57 3.69 -23.94
N THR A 61 -10.87 3.52 -23.69
CA THR A 61 -11.94 4.41 -24.18
C THR A 61 -12.88 4.76 -23.06
N PRO A 62 -13.51 5.96 -23.06
CA PRO A 62 -14.54 6.29 -22.09
C PRO A 62 -15.77 5.38 -22.27
N GLU A 63 -16.44 5.09 -21.16
CA GLU A 63 -17.67 4.30 -21.14
C GLU A 63 -18.75 4.99 -20.33
N VAL A 64 -19.99 4.94 -20.82
CA VAL A 64 -21.21 5.37 -20.11
C VAL A 64 -22.20 4.20 -20.15
N ASP A 65 -22.66 3.77 -18.97
CA ASP A 65 -23.58 2.65 -18.77
C ASP A 65 -23.15 1.38 -19.54
N GLY A 66 -21.85 1.10 -19.52
CA GLY A 66 -21.24 -0.07 -20.16
C GLY A 66 -21.02 0.06 -21.67
N GLN A 67 -21.35 1.20 -22.26
CA GLN A 67 -21.14 1.46 -23.69
C GLN A 67 -19.95 2.39 -23.90
N GLN A 68 -19.08 2.05 -24.86
CA GLN A 68 -17.98 2.92 -25.27
C GLN A 68 -18.54 4.16 -25.98
N VAL A 69 -18.10 5.34 -25.58
CA VAL A 69 -18.54 6.63 -26.13
C VAL A 69 -17.35 7.57 -26.35
N ALA A 70 -17.55 8.59 -27.19
CA ALA A 70 -16.54 9.63 -27.37
C ALA A 70 -16.44 10.55 -26.13
N TRP A 71 -15.28 11.17 -25.93
CA TRP A 71 -15.04 12.10 -24.81
C TRP A 71 -16.08 13.21 -24.65
N PRO A 72 -16.51 13.93 -25.73
CA PRO A 72 -17.53 14.98 -25.56
C PRO A 72 -18.83 14.46 -24.94
N GLN A 73 -19.27 13.27 -25.35
CA GLN A 73 -20.47 12.65 -24.80
C GLN A 73 -20.27 12.23 -23.35
N ALA A 74 -19.16 11.57 -23.03
CA ALA A 74 -18.86 11.14 -21.65
C ALA A 74 -18.79 12.33 -20.69
N LEU A 75 -18.16 13.44 -21.09
CA LEU A 75 -18.05 14.66 -20.28
C LEU A 75 -19.37 15.36 -20.10
N ALA A 76 -20.17 15.49 -21.18
CA ALA A 76 -21.49 16.11 -21.12
C ALA A 76 -22.45 15.32 -20.22
N GLU A 77 -22.48 14.00 -20.36
CA GLU A 77 -23.31 13.10 -19.54
C GLU A 77 -22.90 13.14 -18.06
N THR A 78 -21.59 13.15 -17.78
CA THR A 78 -21.07 13.29 -16.41
C THR A 78 -21.53 14.63 -15.78
N ALA A 79 -21.35 15.72 -16.50
CA ALA A 79 -21.73 17.04 -16.01
C ALA A 79 -23.24 17.15 -15.80
N ALA A 80 -24.05 16.61 -16.71
CA ALA A 80 -25.50 16.61 -16.62
C ALA A 80 -25.99 15.84 -15.39
N ARG A 81 -25.50 14.60 -15.18
CA ARG A 81 -25.89 13.77 -14.04
C ARG A 81 -25.42 14.35 -12.70
N LEU A 82 -24.19 14.91 -12.63
CA LEU A 82 -23.70 15.59 -11.44
C LEU A 82 -24.54 16.84 -11.13
N ARG A 83 -24.84 17.66 -12.14
CA ARG A 83 -25.68 18.86 -11.97
C ARG A 83 -27.07 18.49 -11.46
N GLN A 84 -27.71 17.49 -12.07
CA GLN A 84 -29.02 17.01 -11.61
C GLN A 84 -29.00 16.61 -10.14
N ILE A 85 -27.99 15.89 -9.69
CA ILE A 85 -27.85 15.46 -8.28
C ILE A 85 -27.62 16.68 -7.37
N ILE A 86 -26.78 17.64 -7.78
CA ILE A 86 -26.51 18.85 -7.02
C ILE A 86 -27.80 19.70 -6.91
N ASP A 87 -28.53 19.88 -7.99
CA ASP A 87 -29.76 20.70 -8.01
C ASP A 87 -30.88 20.06 -7.18
N GLN A 88 -31.00 18.74 -7.17
CA GLN A 88 -32.04 18.02 -6.42
C GLN A 88 -31.71 17.77 -4.96
N HIS A 89 -30.43 17.56 -4.61
CA HIS A 89 -30.02 17.06 -3.30
C HIS A 89 -28.95 17.94 -2.61
N GLY A 90 -28.49 19.00 -3.28
CA GLY A 90 -27.43 19.88 -2.79
C GLY A 90 -26.02 19.30 -3.02
N PRO A 91 -24.97 20.13 -2.83
CA PRO A 91 -23.59 19.75 -3.08
C PRO A 91 -23.07 18.63 -2.17
N GLN A 92 -23.63 18.48 -0.97
CA GLN A 92 -23.23 17.44 -0.02
C GLN A 92 -23.60 16.01 -0.49
N ALA A 93 -24.49 15.89 -1.46
CA ALA A 93 -24.84 14.60 -2.07
C ALA A 93 -23.80 14.07 -3.07
N VAL A 94 -22.75 14.87 -3.34
CA VAL A 94 -21.62 14.49 -4.22
C VAL A 94 -20.38 14.25 -3.38
N ALA A 95 -19.61 13.23 -3.75
CA ALA A 95 -18.34 12.91 -3.11
C ALA A 95 -17.27 12.51 -4.13
N PHE A 96 -16.00 12.80 -3.80
CA PHE A 96 -14.82 12.31 -4.53
C PHE A 96 -14.01 11.42 -3.63
N TYR A 97 -13.48 10.32 -4.17
CA TYR A 97 -12.57 9.42 -3.47
C TYR A 97 -11.30 9.24 -4.27
N ALA A 98 -10.27 9.97 -3.88
CA ALA A 98 -8.98 10.07 -4.57
C ALA A 98 -7.97 9.02 -4.10
N SER A 99 -6.75 9.08 -4.62
CA SER A 99 -5.69 8.09 -4.36
C SER A 99 -4.32 8.73 -4.21
N GLY A 100 -3.52 8.25 -3.27
CA GLY A 100 -2.10 8.59 -3.15
C GLY A 100 -1.23 8.12 -4.33
N GLN A 101 -1.83 7.56 -5.38
CA GLN A 101 -1.22 7.22 -6.67
C GLN A 101 -1.39 8.34 -7.70
N LEU A 102 -2.25 9.33 -7.44
CA LEU A 102 -2.44 10.51 -8.29
C LEU A 102 -1.24 11.44 -8.18
N LEU A 103 -1.00 12.23 -9.22
CA LEU A 103 -0.05 13.33 -9.17
C LEU A 103 -0.60 14.49 -8.34
N THR A 104 0.26 15.38 -7.89
CA THR A 104 -0.15 16.59 -7.12
C THR A 104 -1.14 17.43 -7.91
N GLU A 105 -0.94 17.56 -9.22
CA GLU A 105 -1.80 18.28 -10.16
C GLU A 105 -3.20 17.65 -10.26
N ASP A 106 -3.28 16.31 -10.27
CA ASP A 106 -4.55 15.58 -10.28
C ASP A 106 -5.35 15.84 -8.99
N TYR A 107 -4.67 15.74 -7.84
CA TYR A 107 -5.24 16.05 -6.53
C TYR A 107 -5.71 17.49 -6.42
N TYR A 108 -4.89 18.43 -6.90
CA TYR A 108 -5.23 19.85 -6.86
C TYR A 108 -6.50 20.17 -7.63
N ALA A 109 -6.59 19.64 -8.86
CA ALA A 109 -7.77 19.80 -9.70
C ALA A 109 -9.03 19.22 -9.03
N ALA A 110 -8.93 18.03 -8.43
CA ALA A 110 -10.04 17.38 -7.71
C ALA A 110 -10.47 18.19 -6.47
N ASN A 111 -9.51 18.63 -5.66
CA ASN A 111 -9.79 19.42 -4.46
C ASN A 111 -10.42 20.78 -4.80
N LYS A 112 -9.90 21.48 -5.79
CA LYS A 112 -10.44 22.77 -6.27
C LYS A 112 -11.86 22.58 -6.80
N LEU A 113 -12.12 21.56 -7.62
CA LEU A 113 -13.47 21.31 -8.14
C LEU A 113 -14.47 21.02 -7.02
N MET A 114 -14.12 20.11 -6.11
CA MET A 114 -15.03 19.66 -5.07
C MET A 114 -15.29 20.76 -4.03
N LYS A 115 -14.23 21.32 -3.43
CA LYS A 115 -14.38 22.31 -2.34
C LYS A 115 -14.67 23.71 -2.83
N GLY A 116 -14.05 24.12 -3.95
CA GLY A 116 -14.15 25.48 -4.46
C GLY A 116 -15.40 25.74 -5.28
N PHE A 117 -15.87 24.79 -6.08
CA PHE A 117 -16.85 25.05 -7.13
C PHE A 117 -18.12 24.20 -7.02
N ILE A 118 -18.03 22.93 -6.60
CA ILE A 118 -19.21 22.15 -6.18
C ILE A 118 -19.70 22.66 -4.83
N GLY A 119 -18.79 23.01 -3.92
CA GLY A 119 -19.12 23.64 -2.64
C GLY A 119 -19.33 22.65 -1.49
N ALA A 120 -18.73 21.46 -1.59
CA ALA A 120 -18.72 20.45 -0.51
C ALA A 120 -17.31 19.93 -0.27
N ALA A 121 -17.01 19.57 0.97
CA ALA A 121 -15.71 19.03 1.35
C ALA A 121 -15.66 17.48 1.34
N ASN A 122 -16.65 16.81 0.75
CA ASN A 122 -16.71 15.36 0.63
C ASN A 122 -15.70 14.83 -0.39
N ILE A 123 -14.43 15.23 -0.25
CA ILE A 123 -13.29 14.64 -0.95
C ILE A 123 -12.36 14.02 0.06
N ASP A 124 -12.18 12.70 -0.03
CA ASP A 124 -11.23 11.97 0.78
C ASP A 124 -10.39 11.02 -0.09
N THR A 125 -9.46 10.33 0.50
CA THR A 125 -8.48 9.55 -0.25
C THR A 125 -8.11 8.28 0.49
N ASN A 126 -7.60 7.27 -0.21
CA ASN A 126 -7.05 6.08 0.42
C ASN A 126 -5.81 6.38 1.30
N SER A 127 -5.25 7.58 1.23
CA SER A 127 -4.25 8.05 2.19
C SER A 127 -4.82 8.18 3.62
N ARG A 128 -6.15 8.39 3.76
CA ARG A 128 -6.87 8.28 5.02
C ARG A 128 -6.63 6.95 5.71
N LEU A 129 -6.68 5.87 4.94
CA LEU A 129 -6.49 4.51 5.43
C LEU A 129 -5.03 4.20 5.80
N CYS A 130 -4.08 5.03 5.35
CA CYS A 130 -2.65 4.77 5.47
C CYS A 130 -2.01 5.51 6.63
N MET A 131 -2.27 6.84 6.76
CA MET A 131 -1.42 7.69 7.60
C MET A 131 -2.13 8.91 8.22
N SER A 132 -3.46 8.99 8.18
CA SER A 132 -4.16 10.16 8.72
C SER A 132 -3.98 10.35 10.23
N SER A 133 -3.75 9.29 10.97
CA SER A 133 -3.40 9.37 12.40
C SER A 133 -2.07 10.09 12.63
N ALA A 134 -1.08 9.89 11.75
CA ALA A 134 0.18 10.64 11.82
C ALA A 134 -0.02 12.11 11.45
N VAL A 135 -0.84 12.42 10.43
CA VAL A 135 -1.23 13.79 10.08
C VAL A 135 -1.84 14.50 11.29
N THR A 136 -2.82 13.85 11.92
CA THR A 136 -3.48 14.38 13.13
C THR A 136 -2.49 14.50 14.29
N GLY A 137 -1.62 13.52 14.50
CA GLY A 137 -0.59 13.56 15.53
C GLY A 137 0.36 14.76 15.36
N TYR A 138 0.81 15.03 14.16
CA TYR A 138 1.64 16.22 13.86
C TYR A 138 0.87 17.52 14.04
N LYS A 139 -0.35 17.63 13.53
CA LYS A 139 -1.19 18.83 13.73
C LYS A 139 -1.43 19.12 15.21
N ARG A 140 -1.72 18.10 16.02
CA ARG A 140 -1.95 18.27 17.47
C ARG A 140 -0.67 18.71 18.20
N ALA A 141 0.51 18.26 17.77
CA ALA A 141 1.78 18.54 18.44
C ALA A 141 2.49 19.79 17.91
N PHE A 142 2.55 19.95 16.58
CA PHE A 142 3.28 21.04 15.93
C PHE A 142 2.39 22.20 15.47
N GLY A 143 1.06 22.03 15.46
CA GLY A 143 0.11 22.99 14.90
C GLY A 143 -0.04 22.93 13.39
N ALA A 144 0.72 22.06 12.73
CA ALA A 144 0.69 21.84 11.28
C ALA A 144 1.02 20.40 10.93
N ASP A 145 0.66 19.99 9.72
CA ASP A 145 1.03 18.68 9.16
C ASP A 145 2.47 18.74 8.61
N VAL A 146 3.44 18.56 9.49
CA VAL A 146 4.87 18.62 9.16
C VAL A 146 5.58 17.34 9.57
N VAL A 147 6.40 16.81 8.66
CA VAL A 147 7.32 15.72 8.96
C VAL A 147 8.68 16.33 9.31
N PRO A 148 9.17 16.21 10.56
CA PRO A 148 10.37 16.94 11.00
C PRO A 148 11.68 16.38 10.43
N CYS A 149 11.69 15.14 9.97
CA CYS A 149 12.89 14.39 9.61
C CYS A 149 13.08 14.23 8.09
N SER A 150 14.28 13.79 7.71
CA SER A 150 14.67 13.39 6.38
C SER A 150 15.32 12.00 6.37
N TYR A 151 15.58 11.44 5.20
CA TYR A 151 16.26 10.14 5.09
C TYR A 151 17.71 10.21 5.58
N ASP A 152 18.36 11.35 5.45
CA ASP A 152 19.73 11.55 5.95
C ASP A 152 19.78 11.48 7.48
N ASP A 153 18.68 11.82 8.18
CA ASP A 153 18.61 11.71 9.63
C ASP A 153 18.67 10.26 10.09
N VAL A 154 18.10 9.33 9.30
CA VAL A 154 18.15 7.89 9.59
C VAL A 154 19.59 7.37 9.62
N GLU A 155 20.41 7.85 8.68
CA GLU A 155 21.83 7.46 8.53
C GLU A 155 22.74 8.14 9.58
N ASN A 156 22.28 9.24 10.17
CA ASN A 156 23.04 10.03 11.14
C ASN A 156 22.60 9.86 12.60
N SER A 157 21.70 8.90 12.88
CA SER A 157 21.24 8.58 14.22
C SER A 157 22.22 7.66 14.95
N ASP A 158 22.16 7.65 16.29
CA ASP A 158 22.84 6.67 17.12
C ASP A 158 21.90 5.51 17.47
N LEU A 159 20.59 5.80 17.51
CA LEU A 159 19.51 4.83 17.70
C LEU A 159 18.39 5.04 16.69
N VAL A 160 18.06 3.99 15.96
CA VAL A 160 16.89 3.93 15.08
C VAL A 160 15.87 2.98 15.65
N VAL A 161 14.68 3.49 15.99
CA VAL A 161 13.53 2.69 16.43
C VAL A 161 12.56 2.52 15.27
N LEU A 162 12.27 1.29 14.87
CA LEU A 162 11.30 0.93 13.84
C LEU A 162 10.06 0.36 14.54
N VAL A 163 8.93 1.06 14.53
CA VAL A 163 7.73 0.63 15.23
C VAL A 163 6.53 0.51 14.30
N GLY A 164 5.89 -0.66 14.32
CA GLY A 164 4.80 -0.98 13.40
C GLY A 164 5.19 -0.83 11.93
N SER A 165 6.45 -1.16 11.61
CA SER A 165 7.08 -0.91 10.32
C SER A 165 7.91 -2.10 9.85
N ASN A 166 7.35 -2.94 8.97
CA ASN A 166 8.17 -3.89 8.21
C ASN A 166 8.87 -3.17 7.05
N ALA A 167 9.87 -2.35 7.37
CA ALA A 167 10.57 -1.48 6.41
C ALA A 167 11.23 -2.27 5.28
N ALA A 168 11.75 -3.48 5.56
CA ALA A 168 12.33 -4.36 4.53
C ALA A 168 11.36 -4.69 3.39
N TRP A 169 10.05 -4.74 3.66
CA TRP A 169 9.02 -5.02 2.65
C TRP A 169 8.21 -3.78 2.23
N ALA A 170 7.93 -2.87 3.16
CA ALA A 170 7.10 -1.69 2.90
C ALA A 170 7.88 -0.50 2.32
N HIS A 171 9.12 -0.28 2.75
CA HIS A 171 10.02 0.80 2.31
C HIS A 171 11.42 0.26 1.99
N PRO A 172 11.55 -0.69 1.04
CA PRO A 172 12.75 -1.53 0.91
C PRO A 172 14.03 -0.74 0.65
N VAL A 173 13.95 0.35 -0.10
CA VAL A 173 15.14 1.15 -0.42
C VAL A 173 15.63 1.96 0.80
N LEU A 174 14.72 2.49 1.62
CA LEU A 174 15.09 3.13 2.88
C LEU A 174 15.69 2.11 3.85
N PHE A 175 15.14 0.89 3.88
CA PHE A 175 15.72 -0.22 4.65
C PHE A 175 17.14 -0.57 4.17
N GLN A 176 17.39 -0.60 2.85
CA GLN A 176 18.73 -0.81 2.29
C GLN A 176 19.70 0.29 2.70
N ARG A 177 19.24 1.57 2.75
CA ARG A 177 20.04 2.70 3.25
C ARG A 177 20.38 2.52 4.72
N LEU A 178 19.41 2.16 5.55
CA LEU A 178 19.62 1.88 6.97
C LEU A 178 20.57 0.70 7.19
N ALA A 179 20.41 -0.40 6.45
CA ALA A 179 21.30 -1.56 6.50
C ALA A 179 22.74 -1.20 6.09
N GLN A 180 22.91 -0.30 5.14
CA GLN A 180 24.22 0.22 4.77
C GLN A 180 24.81 1.09 5.89
N ALA A 181 24.04 2.03 6.45
CA ALA A 181 24.47 2.86 7.55
C ALA A 181 24.91 2.02 8.78
N LYS A 182 24.21 0.91 9.06
CA LYS A 182 24.59 -0.05 10.11
C LYS A 182 25.92 -0.75 9.82
N ARG A 183 26.21 -1.11 8.57
CA ARG A 183 27.49 -1.70 8.18
C ARG A 183 28.64 -0.70 8.29
N ASP A 184 28.38 0.55 7.87
CA ASP A 184 29.38 1.63 7.88
C ASP A 184 29.64 2.13 9.31
N ASN A 185 28.64 2.06 10.20
CA ASN A 185 28.73 2.39 11.62
C ASN A 185 28.13 1.26 12.48
N PRO A 186 28.92 0.26 12.89
CA PRO A 186 28.46 -0.84 13.73
C PRO A 186 27.92 -0.41 15.11
N ARG A 187 28.23 0.82 15.58
CA ARG A 187 27.68 1.36 16.84
C ARG A 187 26.24 1.84 16.71
N LEU A 188 25.75 2.09 15.49
CA LEU A 188 24.33 2.40 15.26
C LEU A 188 23.47 1.29 15.82
N ARG A 189 22.60 1.61 16.78
CA ARG A 189 21.66 0.67 17.38
C ARG A 189 20.33 0.70 16.64
N ILE A 190 19.73 -0.47 16.43
CA ILE A 190 18.43 -0.61 15.76
C ILE A 190 17.50 -1.45 16.66
N VAL A 191 16.35 -0.88 16.99
CA VAL A 191 15.29 -1.56 17.75
C VAL A 191 14.07 -1.72 16.83
N ALA A 192 13.63 -2.96 16.63
CA ALA A 192 12.38 -3.29 15.92
C ALA A 192 11.27 -3.59 16.93
N ILE A 193 10.15 -2.90 16.79
CA ILE A 193 8.95 -3.07 17.63
C ILE A 193 7.80 -3.50 16.73
N ASP A 194 7.47 -4.77 16.75
CA ASP A 194 6.45 -5.40 15.90
C ASP A 194 5.99 -6.71 16.57
N PRO A 195 4.70 -7.01 16.63
CA PRO A 195 4.21 -8.29 17.18
C PRO A 195 4.84 -9.52 16.51
N ARG A 196 5.27 -9.37 15.29
CA ARG A 196 5.84 -10.42 14.44
C ARG A 196 7.33 -10.18 14.20
N ARG A 197 8.12 -11.25 14.20
CA ARG A 197 9.52 -11.18 13.76
C ARG A 197 9.57 -11.08 12.23
N THR A 198 9.59 -9.87 11.74
CA THR A 198 9.58 -9.55 10.29
C THR A 198 10.99 -9.56 9.71
N ALA A 199 11.08 -9.49 8.37
CA ALA A 199 12.36 -9.35 7.66
C ALA A 199 13.18 -8.11 8.09
N THR A 200 12.54 -7.10 8.68
CA THR A 200 13.20 -5.91 9.24
C THR A 200 14.04 -6.25 10.47
N CYS A 201 13.68 -7.28 11.22
CA CYS A 201 14.41 -7.71 12.41
C CYS A 201 15.79 -8.31 12.08
N GLU A 202 16.09 -8.57 10.83
CA GLU A 202 17.40 -9.11 10.41
C GLU A 202 18.57 -8.18 10.76
N ILE A 203 18.36 -6.87 10.69
CA ILE A 203 19.39 -5.88 11.05
C ILE A 203 19.21 -5.29 12.45
N ALA A 204 18.17 -5.69 13.18
CA ALA A 204 17.85 -5.15 14.51
C ALA A 204 18.71 -5.79 15.60
N ASP A 205 19.23 -4.95 16.48
CA ASP A 205 19.93 -5.39 17.69
C ASP A 205 18.97 -5.87 18.78
N ARG A 206 17.71 -5.39 18.73
CA ARG A 206 16.63 -5.78 19.65
C ARG A 206 15.32 -5.90 18.91
N HIS A 207 14.53 -6.92 19.22
CA HIS A 207 13.16 -7.08 18.76
C HIS A 207 12.21 -7.17 19.95
N LEU A 208 11.28 -6.23 20.04
CA LEU A 208 10.21 -6.24 21.03
C LEU A 208 8.93 -6.75 20.39
N ALA A 209 8.61 -8.03 20.64
CA ALA A 209 7.43 -8.70 20.10
C ALA A 209 6.19 -8.42 20.98
N LEU A 210 5.77 -7.14 21.05
CA LEU A 210 4.67 -6.70 21.89
C LEU A 210 3.32 -7.28 21.47
N ALA A 211 2.34 -7.27 22.38
CA ALA A 211 0.96 -7.62 22.05
C ALA A 211 0.41 -6.62 21.02
N PRO A 212 -0.31 -7.10 19.98
CA PRO A 212 -0.89 -6.22 18.97
C PRO A 212 -1.70 -5.07 19.58
N GLY A 213 -1.40 -3.84 19.19
CA GLY A 213 -2.10 -2.63 19.61
C GLY A 213 -1.63 -2.00 20.92
N SER A 214 -0.68 -2.59 21.63
CA SER A 214 -0.21 -2.09 22.92
C SER A 214 0.88 -1.00 22.85
N ASP A 215 1.25 -0.57 21.66
CA ASP A 215 2.31 0.40 21.38
C ASP A 215 2.20 1.69 22.21
N GLY A 216 0.97 2.21 22.40
CA GLY A 216 0.73 3.40 23.20
C GLY A 216 1.21 3.29 24.64
N GLY A 217 1.06 2.10 25.26
CA GLY A 217 1.56 1.82 26.61
C GLY A 217 3.07 1.81 26.68
N LEU A 218 3.75 1.25 25.68
CA LEU A 218 5.20 1.22 25.61
C LEU A 218 5.80 2.63 25.57
N PHE A 219 5.25 3.56 24.77
CA PHE A 219 5.73 4.94 24.67
C PHE A 219 5.27 5.81 25.84
N ALA A 220 4.10 5.56 26.45
CA ALA A 220 3.71 6.21 27.69
C ALA A 220 4.68 5.85 28.84
N GLY A 221 5.06 4.58 28.93
CA GLY A 221 6.07 4.15 29.90
C GLY A 221 7.46 4.73 29.64
N LEU A 222 7.86 4.89 28.37
CA LEU A 222 9.12 5.56 28.03
C LEU A 222 9.10 7.04 28.44
N LEU A 223 7.95 7.72 28.27
CA LEU A 223 7.79 9.10 28.74
C LEU A 223 7.88 9.20 30.28
N ASN A 224 7.26 8.25 31.00
CA ASN A 224 7.38 8.14 32.46
C ASN A 224 8.85 7.90 32.90
N ALA A 225 9.54 6.98 32.21
CA ALA A 225 10.94 6.69 32.49
C ALA A 225 11.89 7.89 32.24
N LEU A 226 11.62 8.69 31.22
CA LEU A 226 12.32 9.95 30.97
C LEU A 226 12.12 10.95 32.13
N ALA A 227 10.90 11.06 32.63
CA ALA A 227 10.59 11.94 33.78
C ALA A 227 11.28 11.46 35.07
N GLU A 228 11.24 10.17 35.35
CA GLU A 228 11.91 9.58 36.53
C GLU A 228 13.42 9.72 36.45
N ALA A 229 14.01 9.66 35.25
CA ALA A 229 15.44 9.87 35.04
C ALA A 229 15.88 11.34 35.08
N GLY A 230 14.95 12.30 35.23
CA GLY A 230 15.25 13.73 35.10
C GLY A 230 15.75 14.14 33.72
N ALA A 231 15.38 13.36 32.66
CA ALA A 231 15.87 13.54 31.29
C ALA A 231 14.88 14.31 30.41
N CYS A 232 13.92 15.03 30.99
CA CYS A 232 12.95 15.83 30.28
C CYS A 232 13.42 17.28 30.13
N VAL A 233 13.12 17.87 28.94
CA VAL A 233 13.21 19.30 28.70
C VAL A 233 11.83 19.93 28.83
N ASP A 234 11.79 21.19 29.28
CA ASP A 234 10.57 21.94 29.53
C ASP A 234 10.22 22.89 28.34
N GLY A 235 9.11 23.63 28.50
CA GLY A 235 8.73 24.70 27.59
C GLY A 235 7.59 24.34 26.63
N PHE A 236 7.07 23.11 26.68
CA PHE A 236 5.96 22.68 25.81
C PHE A 236 4.61 23.06 26.41
N ARG A 237 3.67 23.40 25.53
CA ARG A 237 2.26 23.53 25.89
C ARG A 237 1.74 22.17 26.37
N ASP A 238 0.97 22.15 27.44
CA ASP A 238 0.41 20.96 28.09
C ASP A 238 1.46 19.90 28.51
N GLY A 239 2.75 20.26 28.60
CA GLY A 239 3.83 19.37 29.04
C GLY A 239 3.58 18.72 30.39
N PRO A 240 3.26 19.49 31.45
CA PRO A 240 2.96 18.93 32.78
C PRO A 240 1.77 17.95 32.77
N GLN A 241 0.73 18.22 31.94
CA GLN A 241 -0.44 17.35 31.80
C GLN A 241 -0.08 16.03 31.07
N ALA A 242 0.77 16.11 30.04
CA ALA A 242 1.24 14.93 29.33
C ALA A 242 2.12 14.03 30.23
N LEU A 243 3.02 14.61 31.03
CA LEU A 243 3.81 13.89 32.02
C LEU A 243 2.92 13.29 33.12
N ALA A 244 1.90 14.01 33.57
CA ALA A 244 0.94 13.49 34.54
C ALA A 244 0.14 12.31 34.00
N ALA A 245 -0.25 12.33 32.72
CA ALA A 245 -0.96 11.22 32.05
C ALA A 245 -0.06 9.97 31.90
N ALA A 246 1.25 10.15 31.78
CA ALA A 246 2.22 9.06 31.69
C ALA A 246 2.58 8.48 33.07
N ARG A 247 2.34 9.23 34.16
CA ARG A 247 2.67 8.78 35.51
C ARG A 247 1.98 7.47 35.84
N GLY A 248 2.74 6.53 36.42
CA GLY A 248 2.25 5.19 36.77
C GLY A 248 2.24 4.18 35.64
N TRP A 249 2.74 4.56 34.48
CA TRP A 249 3.13 3.62 33.43
C TRP A 249 4.58 3.15 33.68
N ASP A 250 4.81 2.51 34.82
CA ASP A 250 6.09 1.92 35.15
C ASP A 250 6.42 0.68 34.30
N VAL A 251 7.64 0.18 34.43
CA VAL A 251 8.13 -0.97 33.66
C VAL A 251 7.25 -2.21 33.88
N ALA A 252 6.77 -2.44 35.11
CA ALA A 252 5.96 -3.62 35.42
C ALA A 252 4.58 -3.57 34.76
N ARG A 253 3.91 -2.41 34.83
CA ARG A 253 2.65 -2.18 34.15
C ARG A 253 2.77 -2.29 32.62
N VAL A 254 3.82 -1.69 32.05
CA VAL A 254 4.09 -1.77 30.62
C VAL A 254 4.39 -3.19 30.19
N ALA A 255 5.20 -3.92 30.92
CA ALA A 255 5.51 -5.31 30.64
C ALA A 255 4.24 -6.18 30.60
N SER A 256 3.35 -6.00 31.58
CA SER A 256 2.05 -6.67 31.61
C SER A 256 1.15 -6.27 30.43
N PHE A 257 1.00 -4.97 30.16
CA PHE A 257 0.13 -4.44 29.11
C PHE A 257 0.60 -4.84 27.71
N CYS A 258 1.91 -4.83 27.48
CA CYS A 258 2.51 -5.17 26.21
C CYS A 258 2.80 -6.66 26.05
N GLY A 259 2.70 -7.45 27.13
CA GLY A 259 3.08 -8.87 27.14
C GLY A 259 4.55 -9.08 26.79
N LEU A 260 5.41 -8.23 27.32
CA LEU A 260 6.88 -8.26 27.15
C LEU A 260 7.57 -8.59 28.48
N PRO A 261 8.77 -9.17 28.47
CA PRO A 261 9.62 -9.26 29.66
C PRO A 261 9.99 -7.86 30.19
N ALA A 262 9.96 -7.68 31.50
CA ALA A 262 10.23 -6.39 32.15
C ALA A 262 11.63 -5.86 31.85
N ASP A 263 12.63 -6.76 31.81
CA ASP A 263 14.03 -6.45 31.53
C ASP A 263 14.22 -5.95 30.08
N GLU A 264 13.45 -6.48 29.12
CA GLU A 264 13.44 -6.01 27.72
C GLU A 264 12.86 -4.59 27.60
N VAL A 265 11.78 -4.30 28.33
CA VAL A 265 11.19 -2.96 28.41
C VAL A 265 12.18 -1.97 29.03
N ALA A 266 12.74 -2.32 30.20
CA ALA A 266 13.72 -1.48 30.87
C ALA A 266 15.01 -1.30 30.04
N GLY A 267 15.43 -2.35 29.33
CA GLY A 267 16.57 -2.30 28.42
C GLY A 267 16.35 -1.31 27.27
N PHE A 268 15.20 -1.33 26.63
CA PHE A 268 14.84 -0.37 25.58
C PHE A 268 14.80 1.07 26.10
N TYR A 269 14.23 1.29 27.30
CA TYR A 269 14.16 2.63 27.88
C TYR A 269 15.56 3.19 28.16
N ARG A 270 16.46 2.39 28.76
CA ARG A 270 17.85 2.80 28.96
C ARG A 270 18.57 3.13 27.65
N GLU A 271 18.38 2.31 26.60
CA GLU A 271 18.95 2.58 25.27
C GLU A 271 18.45 3.91 24.70
N PHE A 272 17.14 4.19 24.76
CA PHE A 272 16.58 5.43 24.23
C PHE A 272 17.05 6.66 25.02
N ILE A 273 17.07 6.59 26.36
CA ILE A 273 17.50 7.70 27.21
C ILE A 273 18.98 8.02 26.95
N ALA A 274 19.83 7.00 26.90
CA ALA A 274 21.28 7.15 26.73
C ALA A 274 21.69 7.59 25.30
N ALA A 275 20.89 7.33 24.27
CA ALA A 275 21.24 7.67 22.89
C ALA A 275 21.27 9.19 22.68
N PRO A 276 22.39 9.80 22.26
CA PRO A 276 22.43 11.24 22.00
C PRO A 276 21.51 11.66 20.84
N ARG A 277 21.41 10.83 19.81
CA ARG A 277 20.55 11.04 18.64
C ARG A 277 19.68 9.81 18.42
N ALA A 278 18.37 10.00 18.55
CA ALA A 278 17.40 8.93 18.33
C ALA A 278 16.34 9.38 17.32
N ILE A 279 16.00 8.49 16.39
CA ILE A 279 14.92 8.66 15.43
C ILE A 279 13.95 7.49 15.56
N THR A 280 12.65 7.78 15.55
CA THR A 280 11.62 6.73 15.57
C THR A 280 10.86 6.74 14.25
N LEU A 281 11.05 5.69 13.45
CA LEU A 281 10.35 5.44 12.19
C LEU A 281 9.07 4.66 12.48
N TYR A 282 7.91 5.20 12.13
CA TYR A 282 6.64 4.52 12.33
C TYR A 282 5.74 4.58 11.08
N THR A 283 4.89 3.57 10.93
CA THR A 283 4.02 3.43 9.77
C THR A 283 2.63 2.90 10.15
N MET A 284 2.03 2.09 9.27
CA MET A 284 0.66 1.62 9.40
C MET A 284 0.40 0.77 10.68
N GLY A 285 1.41 0.13 11.26
CA GLY A 285 1.23 -0.61 12.53
C GLY A 285 0.82 0.30 13.69
N ILE A 286 1.30 1.55 13.68
CA ILE A 286 0.88 2.59 14.61
C ILE A 286 -0.40 3.27 14.13
N ASN A 287 -0.44 3.68 12.85
CA ASN A 287 -1.46 4.56 12.33
C ASN A 287 -2.84 3.89 12.21
N GLN A 288 -2.88 2.63 11.77
CA GLN A 288 -4.13 1.88 11.49
C GLN A 288 -4.71 1.25 12.77
N SER A 289 -5.06 2.09 13.73
CA SER A 289 -5.61 1.73 15.03
C SER A 289 -6.73 2.69 15.41
N ALA A 290 -7.70 2.25 16.17
CA ALA A 290 -8.75 3.08 16.74
C ALA A 290 -8.23 4.14 17.76
N SER A 291 -6.97 4.04 18.15
CA SER A 291 -6.23 5.02 18.95
C SER A 291 -4.94 5.51 18.24
N GLY A 292 -4.94 5.48 16.90
CA GLY A 292 -3.75 5.75 16.09
C GLY A 292 -3.18 7.16 16.31
N SER A 293 -4.04 8.18 16.41
CA SER A 293 -3.62 9.56 16.68
C SER A 293 -2.92 9.70 18.04
N ASP A 294 -3.45 9.06 19.07
CA ASP A 294 -2.84 9.06 20.39
C ASP A 294 -1.52 8.27 20.43
N LYS A 295 -1.43 7.15 19.72
CA LYS A 295 -0.16 6.42 19.57
C LYS A 295 0.92 7.27 18.88
N CYS A 296 0.56 7.99 17.83
CA CYS A 296 1.46 8.95 17.17
C CYS A 296 1.92 10.03 18.14
N ASN A 297 0.99 10.59 18.94
CA ASN A 297 1.33 11.60 19.93
C ASN A 297 2.18 11.03 21.10
N ALA A 298 1.99 9.78 21.52
CA ALA A 298 2.86 9.15 22.50
C ALA A 298 4.32 9.07 22.00
N ILE A 299 4.54 8.74 20.73
CA ILE A 299 5.86 8.76 20.09
C ILE A 299 6.41 10.19 20.02
N ILE A 300 5.60 11.16 19.57
CA ILE A 300 6.04 12.56 19.47
C ILE A 300 6.40 13.14 20.83
N ASN A 301 5.60 12.89 21.86
CA ASN A 301 5.85 13.34 23.24
C ASN A 301 7.21 12.89 23.76
N VAL A 302 7.60 11.64 23.50
CA VAL A 302 8.90 11.10 23.91
C VAL A 302 10.05 11.87 23.27
N HIS A 303 9.93 12.21 21.98
CA HIS A 303 10.93 13.00 21.27
C HIS A 303 10.98 14.44 21.75
N LEU A 304 9.83 15.07 21.97
CA LEU A 304 9.76 16.42 22.53
C LEU A 304 10.37 16.44 23.95
N ALA A 305 9.87 15.61 24.85
CA ALA A 305 10.34 15.57 26.25
C ALA A 305 11.86 15.32 26.36
N SER A 306 12.42 14.45 25.52
CA SER A 306 13.86 14.14 25.55
C SER A 306 14.73 15.14 24.77
N GLY A 307 14.16 16.20 24.16
CA GLY A 307 14.90 17.13 23.31
C GLY A 307 15.49 16.51 22.04
N LYS A 308 15.01 15.33 21.64
CA LYS A 308 15.49 14.58 20.45
C LYS A 308 14.64 14.89 19.22
N TYR A 309 14.57 16.14 18.85
CA TYR A 309 13.86 16.66 17.65
C TYR A 309 14.51 17.93 17.12
N GLY A 310 14.19 18.35 15.90
CA GLY A 310 14.67 19.60 15.31
C GLY A 310 16.17 19.67 15.02
N ARG A 311 16.88 18.57 15.19
CA ARG A 311 18.32 18.46 14.92
C ARG A 311 18.63 17.17 14.15
N ARG A 312 19.76 17.19 13.43
CA ARG A 312 20.19 16.07 12.59
C ARG A 312 20.23 14.75 13.36
N GLY A 313 19.62 13.71 12.81
CA GLY A 313 19.57 12.38 13.37
C GLY A 313 18.54 12.18 14.50
N CYS A 314 17.62 13.12 14.69
CA CYS A 314 16.64 13.10 15.76
C CYS A 314 15.22 13.38 15.28
N GLY A 315 14.24 12.65 15.79
CA GLY A 315 12.82 13.01 15.67
C GLY A 315 11.86 11.86 15.42
N PRO A 316 10.57 12.16 15.52
CA PRO A 316 9.50 11.24 15.15
C PRO A 316 9.28 11.29 13.63
N PHE A 317 9.50 10.19 12.92
CA PHE A 317 9.42 10.12 11.46
C PHE A 317 8.32 9.17 10.98
N SER A 318 7.16 9.71 10.63
CA SER A 318 6.12 8.95 9.96
C SER A 318 6.47 8.71 8.51
N LEU A 319 6.57 7.44 8.10
CA LEU A 319 6.81 7.05 6.72
C LEU A 319 5.50 6.84 5.98
N THR A 320 5.27 7.60 4.93
CA THR A 320 4.07 7.44 4.09
C THR A 320 4.15 6.17 3.26
N GLY A 321 3.01 5.50 3.11
CA GLY A 321 2.93 4.26 2.35
C GLY A 321 2.91 4.46 0.84
N GLN A 322 2.26 5.51 0.34
CA GLN A 322 2.00 5.75 -1.09
C GLN A 322 2.94 6.80 -1.67
N PRO A 323 3.16 6.82 -3.00
CA PRO A 323 4.20 7.66 -3.62
C PRO A 323 3.91 9.15 -3.54
N ASN A 324 2.63 9.55 -3.48
CA ASN A 324 2.20 10.95 -3.41
C ASN A 324 1.11 11.20 -2.35
N ALA A 325 1.07 10.41 -1.29
CA ALA A 325 0.15 10.70 -0.19
C ALA A 325 0.51 12.03 0.52
N MET A 326 1.79 12.42 0.51
CA MET A 326 2.23 13.73 1.00
C MET A 326 1.69 14.85 0.11
N GLY A 327 1.83 14.78 -1.22
CA GLY A 327 1.28 15.78 -2.15
C GLY A 327 -0.23 15.92 -2.05
N GLY A 328 -0.95 14.80 -1.83
CA GLY A 328 -2.38 14.84 -1.53
C GLY A 328 -2.73 15.61 -0.26
N ARG A 329 -1.88 15.54 0.78
CA ARG A 329 -2.03 16.33 2.02
C ARG A 329 -1.72 17.80 1.77
N GLU A 330 -0.67 18.08 1.00
CA GLU A 330 -0.26 19.44 0.62
C GLU A 330 -1.38 20.21 -0.08
N VAL A 331 -2.08 19.57 -1.01
CA VAL A 331 -3.21 20.22 -1.71
C VAL A 331 -4.50 20.29 -0.88
N GLY A 332 -4.58 19.55 0.24
CA GLY A 332 -5.81 19.48 1.04
C GLY A 332 -6.76 18.36 0.60
N GLY A 333 -6.28 17.29 -0.01
CA GLY A 333 -7.08 16.18 -0.52
C GLY A 333 -7.70 15.25 0.55
N LEU A 334 -7.56 15.56 1.84
CA LEU A 334 -8.29 14.94 2.93
C LEU A 334 -9.53 15.78 3.29
N ALA A 335 -10.64 15.13 3.59
CA ALA A 335 -11.93 15.79 3.90
C ALA A 335 -11.85 16.76 5.09
N THR A 336 -10.88 16.56 5.98
CA THR A 336 -10.64 17.35 7.18
C THR A 336 -9.63 18.48 7.00
N MET A 337 -9.13 18.71 5.80
CA MET A 337 -8.19 19.79 5.44
C MET A 337 -8.80 20.64 4.34
N LEU A 338 -8.47 21.94 4.27
CA LEU A 338 -9.05 22.83 3.26
C LEU A 338 -8.22 22.83 1.96
N ALA A 339 -7.08 23.48 1.97
CA ALA A 339 -6.11 23.51 0.86
C ALA A 339 -4.77 24.08 1.35
N ALA A 340 -3.63 23.65 0.79
CA ALA A 340 -2.30 24.21 1.07
C ALA A 340 -2.01 24.41 2.57
N HIS A 341 -2.31 23.41 3.40
CA HIS A 341 -2.22 23.43 4.87
C HIS A 341 -3.10 24.48 5.56
N MET A 342 -4.10 25.02 4.87
CA MET A 342 -5.17 25.81 5.47
C MET A 342 -6.24 24.90 6.07
N ASP A 343 -6.92 25.40 7.09
CA ASP A 343 -8.01 24.72 7.80
C ASP A 343 -9.37 25.44 7.59
N PHE A 344 -10.48 24.84 8.03
CA PHE A 344 -11.82 25.41 7.94
C PHE A 344 -12.04 26.47 9.05
N VAL A 345 -11.21 27.52 9.02
CA VAL A 345 -11.31 28.67 9.90
C VAL A 345 -11.61 29.95 9.07
N PRO A 346 -12.27 30.96 9.61
CA PRO A 346 -12.74 32.12 8.82
C PRO A 346 -11.68 32.80 7.96
N ASP A 347 -10.49 33.03 8.48
CA ASP A 347 -9.39 33.68 7.75
C ASP A 347 -8.90 32.85 6.57
N ASP A 348 -8.76 31.53 6.74
CA ASP A 348 -8.31 30.62 5.69
C ASP A 348 -9.40 30.45 4.61
N LEU A 349 -10.67 30.39 5.02
CA LEU A 349 -11.80 30.32 4.10
C LEU A 349 -11.87 31.59 3.22
N GLN A 350 -11.73 32.75 3.81
CA GLN A 350 -11.72 34.02 3.07
C GLN A 350 -10.50 34.13 2.14
N ARG A 351 -9.31 33.74 2.61
CA ARG A 351 -8.07 33.71 1.82
C ARG A 351 -8.23 32.82 0.59
N LEU A 352 -8.72 31.62 0.78
CA LEU A 352 -8.88 30.65 -0.31
C LEU A 352 -9.98 31.09 -1.28
N ALA A 353 -11.12 31.64 -0.78
CA ALA A 353 -12.18 32.15 -1.62
C ALA A 353 -11.68 33.29 -2.54
N ARG A 354 -10.87 34.23 -2.01
CA ARG A 354 -10.21 35.27 -2.81
C ARG A 354 -9.29 34.72 -3.86
N PHE A 355 -8.45 33.72 -3.49
CA PHE A 355 -7.47 33.15 -4.42
C PHE A 355 -8.13 32.38 -5.58
N TRP A 356 -9.16 31.56 -5.28
CA TRP A 356 -9.87 30.81 -6.32
C TRP A 356 -10.96 31.61 -7.03
N GLY A 357 -11.31 32.81 -6.55
CA GLY A 357 -12.38 33.62 -7.12
C GLY A 357 -13.74 32.93 -7.05
N THR A 358 -14.07 32.31 -5.92
CA THR A 358 -15.31 31.56 -5.75
C THR A 358 -16.11 31.99 -4.54
N GLU A 359 -17.44 32.02 -4.72
CA GLU A 359 -18.40 32.22 -3.64
C GLU A 359 -18.97 30.88 -3.10
N ARG A 360 -18.63 29.76 -3.72
CA ARG A 360 -19.19 28.43 -3.43
C ARG A 360 -18.30 27.59 -2.53
N LEU A 361 -17.28 28.16 -1.91
CA LEU A 361 -16.31 27.42 -1.10
C LEU A 361 -17.00 26.62 0.01
N ALA A 362 -16.63 25.35 0.16
CA ALA A 362 -17.05 24.51 1.28
C ALA A 362 -16.65 25.16 2.62
N GLN A 363 -17.59 25.27 3.55
CA GLN A 363 -17.41 25.99 4.81
C GLN A 363 -17.02 25.09 5.99
N THR A 364 -17.21 23.77 5.88
CA THR A 364 -16.99 22.81 6.95
C THR A 364 -16.26 21.57 6.42
N PRO A 365 -15.55 20.84 7.27
CA PRO A 365 -14.99 19.54 6.92
C PRO A 365 -16.04 18.58 6.34
N GLY A 366 -15.60 17.70 5.44
CA GLY A 366 -16.43 16.67 4.83
C GLY A 366 -16.29 15.31 5.51
N LEU A 367 -16.91 14.31 4.90
CA LEU A 367 -16.94 12.93 5.37
C LEU A 367 -15.60 12.25 5.16
N THR A 368 -15.08 11.60 6.20
CA THR A 368 -13.88 10.75 6.09
C THR A 368 -14.21 9.47 5.32
N ALA A 369 -13.19 8.78 4.80
CA ALA A 369 -13.37 7.65 3.87
C ALA A 369 -14.39 6.60 4.35
N VAL A 370 -14.32 6.14 5.60
CA VAL A 370 -15.27 5.13 6.13
C VAL A 370 -16.68 5.72 6.24
N GLU A 371 -16.81 6.94 6.75
CA GLU A 371 -18.09 7.66 6.86
C GLU A 371 -18.70 7.96 5.49
N LEU A 372 -17.86 8.32 4.50
CA LEU A 372 -18.29 8.61 3.14
C LEU A 372 -18.98 7.37 2.53
N PHE A 373 -18.38 6.20 2.61
CA PHE A 373 -19.00 4.98 2.09
C PHE A 373 -20.21 4.52 2.92
N ALA A 374 -20.23 4.78 4.22
CA ALA A 374 -21.42 4.57 5.04
C ALA A 374 -22.56 5.52 4.63
N ALA A 375 -22.25 6.79 4.34
CA ALA A 375 -23.23 7.78 3.86
C ALA A 375 -23.79 7.43 2.47
N ILE A 376 -22.97 6.84 1.57
CA ILE A 376 -23.45 6.28 0.30
C ILE A 376 -24.46 5.17 0.61
N GLY A 377 -24.14 4.24 1.52
CA GLY A 377 -25.04 3.13 1.91
C GLY A 377 -26.35 3.60 2.52
N ARG A 378 -26.40 4.73 3.21
CA ARG A 378 -27.62 5.36 3.71
C ARG A 378 -28.37 6.22 2.67
N GLY A 379 -27.80 6.38 1.47
CA GLY A 379 -28.35 7.20 0.40
C GLY A 379 -28.26 8.71 0.66
N GLU A 380 -27.39 9.16 1.54
CA GLU A 380 -27.09 10.59 1.79
C GLU A 380 -26.19 11.14 0.67
N VAL A 381 -25.17 10.37 0.29
CA VAL A 381 -24.33 10.64 -0.88
C VAL A 381 -24.90 9.85 -2.06
N LYS A 382 -25.18 10.55 -3.15
CA LYS A 382 -25.86 10.01 -4.35
C LYS A 382 -24.97 9.97 -5.58
N ALA A 383 -23.82 10.63 -5.53
CA ALA A 383 -22.79 10.54 -6.56
C ALA A 383 -21.42 10.36 -5.91
N VAL A 384 -20.63 9.40 -6.40
CA VAL A 384 -19.24 9.26 -6.00
C VAL A 384 -18.34 9.13 -7.23
N TRP A 385 -17.25 9.92 -7.26
CA TRP A 385 -16.20 9.79 -8.26
C TRP A 385 -14.94 9.20 -7.61
N ILE A 386 -14.61 7.98 -8.00
CA ILE A 386 -13.47 7.20 -7.49
C ILE A 386 -12.32 7.30 -8.50
N MET A 387 -11.13 7.71 -8.03
CA MET A 387 -9.98 8.04 -8.89
C MET A 387 -8.76 7.21 -8.51
N GLY A 388 -8.33 6.28 -9.37
CA GLY A 388 -7.08 5.52 -9.26
C GLY A 388 -6.97 4.66 -7.99
N THR A 389 -8.09 4.17 -7.45
CA THR A 389 -8.12 3.35 -6.23
C THR A 389 -9.27 2.33 -6.26
N ASN A 390 -9.21 1.34 -5.35
CA ASN A 390 -10.14 0.20 -5.32
C ASN A 390 -10.77 0.03 -3.90
N PRO A 391 -11.71 0.91 -3.51
CA PRO A 391 -12.29 0.91 -2.16
C PRO A 391 -12.98 -0.39 -1.77
N VAL A 392 -13.58 -1.14 -2.70
CA VAL A 392 -14.17 -2.46 -2.44
C VAL A 392 -13.15 -3.45 -1.86
N VAL A 393 -11.86 -3.26 -2.14
CA VAL A 393 -10.79 -4.10 -1.60
C VAL A 393 -10.10 -3.46 -0.40
N SER A 394 -9.93 -2.14 -0.41
CA SER A 394 -9.08 -1.45 0.56
C SER A 394 -9.78 -0.94 1.82
N LEU A 395 -11.09 -0.72 1.77
CA LEU A 395 -11.88 -0.33 2.96
C LEU A 395 -12.24 -1.54 3.83
N PRO A 396 -12.37 -1.35 5.15
CA PRO A 396 -12.95 -2.37 6.03
C PRO A 396 -14.42 -2.62 5.68
N ASP A 397 -14.97 -3.74 6.13
CA ASP A 397 -16.31 -4.19 5.79
C ASP A 397 -16.61 -4.10 4.28
N SER A 398 -15.79 -4.79 3.53
CA SER A 398 -15.80 -4.78 2.06
C SER A 398 -17.16 -5.18 1.46
N HIS A 399 -18.00 -5.92 2.24
CA HIS A 399 -19.35 -6.28 1.83
C HIS A 399 -20.29 -5.07 1.87
N ALA A 400 -20.28 -4.31 2.96
CA ALA A 400 -21.07 -3.07 3.08
C ALA A 400 -20.66 -2.04 2.02
N VAL A 401 -19.36 -1.89 1.73
CA VAL A 401 -18.86 -1.01 0.65
C VAL A 401 -19.42 -1.44 -0.71
N SER A 402 -19.45 -2.75 -0.99
CA SER A 402 -20.00 -3.28 -2.24
C SER A 402 -21.50 -3.01 -2.37
N GLN A 403 -22.27 -3.18 -1.29
CA GLN A 403 -23.70 -2.89 -1.24
C GLN A 403 -23.97 -1.39 -1.42
N ALA A 404 -23.19 -0.53 -0.76
CA ALA A 404 -23.27 0.92 -0.90
C ALA A 404 -23.08 1.38 -2.35
N LEU A 405 -22.04 0.88 -3.03
CA LEU A 405 -21.78 1.22 -4.43
C LEU A 405 -22.86 0.65 -5.38
N ALA A 406 -23.40 -0.54 -5.11
CA ALA A 406 -24.47 -1.11 -5.90
C ALA A 406 -25.78 -0.31 -5.81
N ALA A 407 -26.02 0.35 -4.68
CA ALA A 407 -27.20 1.18 -4.44
C ALA A 407 -27.00 2.66 -4.82
N CYS A 408 -25.75 3.10 -5.08
CA CYS A 408 -25.42 4.49 -5.38
C CYS A 408 -25.97 4.90 -6.77
N PRO A 409 -26.77 5.98 -6.89
CA PRO A 409 -27.36 6.39 -8.17
C PRO A 409 -26.35 6.76 -9.24
N LEU A 410 -25.18 7.29 -8.86
CA LEU A 410 -24.10 7.63 -9.80
C LEU A 410 -22.74 7.25 -9.23
N VAL A 411 -22.10 6.26 -9.85
CA VAL A 411 -20.71 5.88 -9.58
C VAL A 411 -19.88 6.19 -10.81
N ILE A 412 -18.86 7.05 -10.65
CA ILE A 412 -17.89 7.41 -11.69
C ILE A 412 -16.55 6.83 -11.28
N VAL A 413 -15.83 6.20 -12.19
CA VAL A 413 -14.50 5.62 -11.93
C VAL A 413 -13.51 6.09 -12.98
N SER A 414 -12.45 6.77 -12.55
CA SER A 414 -11.24 7.03 -13.36
C SER A 414 -10.19 5.99 -12.99
N ASP A 415 -9.81 5.12 -13.91
CA ASP A 415 -8.82 4.07 -13.65
C ASP A 415 -8.02 3.72 -14.90
N VAL A 416 -6.86 3.12 -14.71
CA VAL A 416 -6.04 2.55 -15.77
C VAL A 416 -6.49 1.15 -16.16
N ALA A 417 -7.15 0.42 -15.24
CA ALA A 417 -7.56 -0.96 -15.42
C ALA A 417 -9.01 -1.07 -15.91
N ALA A 418 -9.23 -1.90 -16.92
CA ALA A 418 -10.55 -2.18 -17.45
C ALA A 418 -11.44 -2.94 -16.46
N GLN A 419 -10.84 -3.74 -15.56
CA GLN A 419 -11.56 -4.51 -14.56
C GLN A 419 -10.94 -4.36 -13.19
N THR A 420 -11.75 -3.97 -12.22
CA THR A 420 -11.43 -3.95 -10.79
C THR A 420 -12.66 -4.33 -9.99
N ASP A 421 -12.50 -4.74 -8.73
CA ASP A 421 -13.63 -5.01 -7.84
C ASP A 421 -14.57 -3.81 -7.70
N THR A 422 -14.04 -2.59 -7.75
CA THR A 422 -14.80 -1.34 -7.71
C THR A 422 -15.40 -0.97 -9.06
N GLY A 423 -14.63 -1.11 -10.14
CA GLY A 423 -15.03 -0.68 -11.48
C GLY A 423 -16.30 -1.34 -12.02
N ARG A 424 -16.67 -2.51 -11.51
CA ARG A 424 -17.91 -3.22 -11.89
C ARG A 424 -19.20 -2.48 -11.47
N PHE A 425 -19.12 -1.52 -10.56
CA PHE A 425 -20.26 -0.72 -10.09
C PHE A 425 -20.38 0.61 -10.84
N ALA A 426 -19.42 0.92 -11.72
CA ALA A 426 -19.36 2.22 -12.38
C ALA A 426 -20.44 2.37 -13.45
N HIS A 427 -21.15 3.50 -13.42
CA HIS A 427 -22.03 3.98 -14.50
C HIS A 427 -21.21 4.72 -15.57
N ILE A 428 -20.17 5.45 -15.14
CA ILE A 428 -19.26 6.16 -16.05
C ILE A 428 -17.83 5.74 -15.74
N ARG A 429 -17.06 5.42 -16.80
CA ARG A 429 -15.67 5.00 -16.65
C ARG A 429 -14.78 5.85 -17.55
N PHE A 430 -13.73 6.45 -16.95
CA PHE A 430 -12.75 7.24 -17.68
C PHE A 430 -11.40 6.52 -17.76
N PRO A 431 -10.83 6.38 -18.95
CA PRO A 431 -9.51 5.82 -19.15
C PRO A 431 -8.44 6.83 -18.69
N ALA A 432 -7.75 6.50 -17.59
CA ALA A 432 -6.69 7.32 -17.05
C ALA A 432 -5.31 6.89 -17.52
N LEU A 433 -4.36 7.84 -17.58
CA LEU A 433 -2.96 7.58 -17.88
C LEU A 433 -2.27 6.82 -16.72
N ALA A 434 -1.39 5.88 -17.09
CA ALA A 434 -0.56 5.12 -16.17
C ALA A 434 0.84 5.75 -15.96
N TRP A 435 1.66 5.10 -15.12
CA TRP A 435 3.08 5.44 -15.00
C TRP A 435 3.79 5.30 -16.35
N GLY A 436 4.63 6.27 -16.67
CA GLY A 436 5.29 6.40 -17.96
C GLY A 436 4.52 7.27 -18.95
N GLU A 437 3.20 7.41 -18.80
CA GLU A 437 2.32 8.20 -19.64
C GLU A 437 1.98 9.56 -19.01
N LYS A 438 2.06 9.66 -17.67
CA LYS A 438 1.76 10.87 -16.86
C LYS A 438 2.93 11.82 -16.75
N ASN A 439 2.61 13.12 -16.68
CA ASN A 439 3.57 14.21 -16.45
C ASN A 439 3.05 15.12 -15.32
N GLY A 440 3.86 15.30 -14.26
CA GLY A 440 3.52 16.12 -13.10
C GLY A 440 4.51 15.97 -11.97
N THR A 441 4.07 16.17 -10.74
CA THR A 441 4.88 16.12 -9.52
C THR A 441 4.34 15.15 -8.47
N VAL A 442 5.24 14.64 -7.63
CA VAL A 442 4.93 13.80 -6.47
C VAL A 442 5.79 14.23 -5.28
N THR A 443 5.26 14.11 -4.06
CA THR A 443 6.00 14.40 -2.82
C THR A 443 6.14 13.15 -1.98
N ASN A 444 7.38 12.81 -1.59
CA ASN A 444 7.71 11.63 -0.78
C ASN A 444 7.62 11.87 0.73
N SER A 445 7.93 10.83 1.54
CA SER A 445 7.83 10.87 3.01
C SER A 445 8.70 11.94 3.68
N GLU A 446 9.80 12.39 3.05
CA GLU A 446 10.68 13.43 3.59
C GLU A 446 10.37 14.84 3.04
N ARG A 447 9.15 15.06 2.54
CA ARG A 447 8.72 16.34 1.95
C ARG A 447 9.45 16.72 0.66
N ARG A 448 9.99 15.74 -0.06
CA ARG A 448 10.74 15.98 -1.30
C ARG A 448 9.81 15.88 -2.50
N ILE A 449 9.62 16.99 -3.19
CA ILE A 449 8.91 17.11 -4.46
C ILE A 449 9.83 16.64 -5.58
N SER A 450 9.36 15.75 -6.40
CA SER A 450 10.09 15.22 -7.57
C SER A 450 9.21 15.20 -8.80
N ARG A 451 9.84 15.41 -9.96
CA ARG A 451 9.13 15.33 -11.23
C ARG A 451 8.87 13.88 -11.62
N GLN A 452 7.61 13.53 -11.89
CA GLN A 452 7.24 12.33 -12.63
C GLN A 452 7.07 12.72 -14.10
N ARG A 453 8.02 12.36 -14.95
CA ARG A 453 8.03 12.69 -16.38
C ARG A 453 7.49 11.54 -17.20
N SER A 454 6.68 11.83 -18.21
CA SER A 454 6.24 10.84 -19.20
C SER A 454 7.39 10.47 -20.15
N PHE A 455 7.38 9.22 -20.59
CA PHE A 455 8.33 8.67 -21.57
C PHE A 455 7.64 7.71 -22.56
N LEU A 456 6.34 7.49 -22.39
CA LEU A 456 5.45 6.73 -23.28
C LEU A 456 4.34 7.63 -23.78
N PRO A 457 3.84 7.43 -25.01
CA PRO A 457 2.67 8.12 -25.50
C PRO A 457 1.40 7.65 -24.76
N PRO A 458 0.36 8.50 -24.67
CA PRO A 458 -0.94 8.09 -24.18
C PRO A 458 -1.52 6.95 -25.03
N PRO A 459 -1.97 5.82 -24.42
CA PRO A 459 -2.58 4.73 -25.17
C PRO A 459 -4.07 4.98 -25.42
N GLY A 460 -4.55 4.66 -26.60
CA GLY A 460 -5.95 4.83 -26.97
C GLY A 460 -6.41 6.27 -26.73
N GLU A 461 -7.53 6.43 -26.06
CA GLU A 461 -8.10 7.72 -25.69
C GLU A 461 -7.80 8.14 -24.24
N ALA A 462 -6.90 7.44 -23.54
CA ALA A 462 -6.59 7.75 -22.13
C ALA A 462 -6.08 9.18 -21.94
N LYS A 463 -6.52 9.82 -20.84
CA LYS A 463 -6.17 11.20 -20.47
C LYS A 463 -5.63 11.27 -19.04
N ALA A 464 -4.89 12.34 -18.75
CA ALA A 464 -4.46 12.66 -17.38
C ALA A 464 -5.67 12.96 -16.49
N ASP A 465 -5.64 12.56 -15.23
CA ASP A 465 -6.75 12.77 -14.30
C ASP A 465 -7.08 14.26 -14.13
N TRP A 466 -6.05 15.13 -14.00
CA TRP A 466 -6.27 16.59 -13.93
C TRP A 466 -7.02 17.14 -15.15
N TRP A 467 -6.74 16.61 -16.34
CA TRP A 467 -7.42 17.02 -17.57
C TRP A 467 -8.89 16.58 -17.56
N ILE A 468 -9.17 15.34 -17.15
CA ILE A 468 -10.54 14.81 -17.04
C ILE A 468 -11.35 15.68 -16.08
N ILE A 469 -10.79 15.95 -14.91
CA ILE A 469 -11.43 16.77 -13.86
C ILE A 469 -11.66 18.19 -14.37
N ALA A 470 -10.68 18.81 -15.03
CA ALA A 470 -10.82 20.16 -15.57
C ALA A 470 -11.90 20.23 -16.65
N ARG A 471 -11.99 19.25 -17.56
CA ARG A 471 -13.04 19.22 -18.57
C ARG A 471 -14.44 19.01 -17.99
N VAL A 472 -14.58 18.19 -16.96
CA VAL A 472 -15.85 18.07 -16.21
C VAL A 472 -16.18 19.41 -15.52
N GLY A 473 -15.21 20.05 -14.89
CA GLY A 473 -15.39 21.39 -14.28
C GLY A 473 -15.84 22.43 -15.30
N GLN A 474 -15.25 22.45 -16.49
CA GLN A 474 -15.67 23.32 -17.60
C GLN A 474 -17.10 23.00 -18.09
N ALA A 475 -17.46 21.73 -18.19
CA ALA A 475 -18.79 21.29 -18.60
C ALA A 475 -19.85 21.62 -17.52
N LEU A 476 -19.46 21.69 -16.25
CA LEU A 476 -20.27 22.19 -15.14
C LEU A 476 -20.41 23.73 -15.14
N GLY A 477 -19.76 24.45 -16.07
CA GLY A 477 -19.87 25.90 -16.24
C GLY A 477 -18.70 26.71 -15.68
N TYR A 478 -17.69 26.07 -15.07
CA TYR A 478 -16.54 26.74 -14.42
C TYR A 478 -15.34 26.90 -15.36
N ARG A 479 -15.58 27.43 -16.58
CA ARG A 479 -14.61 27.43 -17.68
C ARG A 479 -13.31 28.16 -17.35
N GLU A 480 -13.40 29.34 -16.76
CA GLU A 480 -12.24 30.18 -16.45
C GLU A 480 -11.38 29.56 -15.33
N ALA A 481 -12.04 29.04 -14.29
CA ALA A 481 -11.36 28.44 -13.15
C ALA A 481 -10.56 27.18 -13.48
N PHE A 482 -10.91 26.49 -14.59
CA PHE A 482 -10.27 25.27 -15.04
C PHE A 482 -9.70 25.40 -16.47
N ALA A 483 -9.20 26.58 -16.83
CA ALA A 483 -8.69 26.88 -18.16
C ALA A 483 -7.30 26.30 -18.47
N TRP A 484 -6.74 25.51 -17.56
CA TRP A 484 -5.41 24.91 -17.70
C TRP A 484 -5.24 24.11 -18.99
N GLN A 485 -4.11 24.25 -19.63
CA GLN A 485 -3.74 23.55 -20.87
C GLN A 485 -2.62 22.52 -20.63
N HIS A 486 -1.86 22.68 -19.55
CA HIS A 486 -0.70 21.85 -19.23
C HIS A 486 -0.61 21.57 -17.71
N PRO A 487 -0.08 20.44 -17.24
CA PRO A 487 0.07 20.19 -15.80
C PRO A 487 0.95 21.23 -15.09
N HIS A 488 1.85 21.89 -15.79
CA HIS A 488 2.61 23.04 -15.27
C HIS A 488 1.71 24.19 -14.83
N ASP A 489 0.60 24.45 -15.56
CA ASP A 489 -0.34 25.52 -15.17
C ASP A 489 -1.00 25.20 -13.81
N VAL A 490 -1.36 23.93 -13.61
CA VAL A 490 -1.93 23.43 -12.34
C VAL A 490 -0.89 23.51 -11.22
N PHE A 491 0.34 23.09 -11.48
CA PHE A 491 1.44 23.16 -10.52
C PHE A 491 1.73 24.59 -10.09
N ARG A 492 1.82 25.53 -11.04
CA ARG A 492 2.03 26.95 -10.75
C ARG A 492 0.94 27.55 -9.87
N GLU A 493 -0.32 27.24 -10.16
CA GLU A 493 -1.46 27.70 -9.35
C GLU A 493 -1.38 27.12 -7.93
N HIS A 494 -1.07 25.83 -7.77
CA HIS A 494 -0.87 25.21 -6.47
C HIS A 494 0.30 25.84 -5.70
N ALA A 495 1.42 26.07 -6.37
CA ALA A 495 2.58 26.73 -5.77
C ALA A 495 2.26 28.16 -5.36
N ALA A 496 1.58 28.92 -6.21
CA ALA A 496 1.15 30.29 -5.89
C ALA A 496 0.21 30.31 -4.68
N LEU A 497 -0.76 29.38 -4.58
CA LEU A 497 -1.67 29.27 -3.44
C LEU A 497 -0.93 29.03 -2.13
N SER A 498 0.11 28.19 -2.14
CA SER A 498 0.87 27.85 -0.92
C SER A 498 1.59 29.06 -0.33
N GLY A 499 2.08 29.97 -1.19
CA GLY A 499 2.73 31.21 -0.80
C GLY A 499 1.76 32.41 -0.65
N PHE A 500 0.51 32.27 -1.09
CA PHE A 500 -0.44 33.40 -1.06
C PHE A 500 -0.80 33.77 0.37
N GLU A 501 -0.44 35.01 0.75
CA GLU A 501 -0.61 35.56 2.11
C GLU A 501 -0.10 34.57 3.19
N ASN A 502 1.08 33.97 2.98
CA ASN A 502 1.64 32.99 3.91
C ASN A 502 2.60 33.61 4.93
N ASP A 503 3.56 34.38 4.51
CA ASP A 503 4.54 35.09 5.35
C ASP A 503 5.10 34.23 6.52
N GLY A 504 5.30 32.91 6.29
CA GLY A 504 5.77 31.97 7.28
C GLY A 504 4.70 31.47 8.29
N GLN A 505 3.44 31.87 8.13
CA GLN A 505 2.33 31.44 9.02
C GLN A 505 1.92 29.99 8.80
N ARG A 506 2.08 29.47 7.58
CA ARG A 506 1.83 28.06 7.27
C ARG A 506 3.14 27.33 6.99
N ALA A 507 3.25 26.11 7.47
CA ALA A 507 4.45 25.29 7.32
C ALA A 507 4.72 24.89 5.84
N PHE A 508 3.66 24.66 5.06
CA PHE A 508 3.78 24.33 3.65
C PHE A 508 3.83 25.61 2.81
N ASP A 509 4.95 25.82 2.17
CA ASP A 509 5.19 26.93 1.25
C ASP A 509 6.13 26.50 0.12
N ILE A 510 5.64 26.55 -1.11
CA ILE A 510 6.42 26.35 -2.35
C ILE A 510 6.23 27.55 -3.29
N GLY A 511 5.86 28.70 -2.74
CA GLY A 511 5.53 29.91 -3.49
C GLY A 511 6.62 30.40 -4.43
N ALA A 512 7.88 30.16 -4.10
CA ALA A 512 9.00 30.48 -5.00
C ALA A 512 9.01 29.65 -6.29
N LEU A 513 8.37 28.47 -6.31
CA LEU A 513 8.28 27.62 -7.49
C LEU A 513 7.15 28.05 -8.46
N ALA A 514 6.30 28.98 -8.09
CA ALA A 514 5.21 29.47 -8.93
C ALA A 514 5.70 30.24 -10.17
N ASP A 515 6.91 30.79 -10.13
CA ASP A 515 7.48 31.60 -11.21
C ASP A 515 8.33 30.78 -12.19
N LEU A 516 8.45 29.48 -12.00
CA LEU A 516 9.20 28.63 -12.91
C LEU A 516 8.58 28.67 -14.31
N SER A 517 9.43 28.91 -15.33
CA SER A 517 9.01 28.68 -16.71
C SER A 517 8.72 27.19 -16.92
N ARG A 518 8.07 26.86 -18.02
CA ARG A 518 7.79 25.46 -18.35
C ARG A 518 9.06 24.64 -18.49
N GLU A 519 10.09 25.19 -19.12
CA GLU A 519 11.39 24.56 -19.30
C GLU A 519 12.10 24.34 -17.94
N ALA A 520 12.04 25.36 -17.06
CA ALA A 520 12.63 25.27 -15.73
C ALA A 520 11.88 24.23 -14.86
N TRP A 521 10.54 24.17 -14.97
CA TRP A 521 9.74 23.16 -14.30
C TRP A 521 10.05 21.75 -14.87
N ASP A 522 10.16 21.60 -16.18
CA ASP A 522 10.55 20.33 -16.80
C ASP A 522 11.94 19.86 -16.36
N ALA A 523 12.87 20.77 -16.15
CA ALA A 523 14.21 20.51 -15.67
C ALA A 523 14.33 20.44 -14.14
N MET A 524 13.27 20.76 -13.38
CA MET A 524 13.32 20.90 -11.93
C MET A 524 13.91 19.66 -11.25
N PRO A 525 14.99 19.84 -10.44
CA PRO A 525 15.57 18.78 -9.64
C PRO A 525 14.62 18.42 -8.47
N PRO A 526 14.83 17.30 -7.78
CA PRO A 526 14.13 16.99 -6.53
C PRO A 526 14.40 18.07 -5.47
N VAL A 527 13.33 18.71 -4.99
CA VAL A 527 13.42 19.79 -3.97
C VAL A 527 12.62 19.40 -2.72
N ARG A 528 13.10 19.76 -1.54
CA ARG A 528 12.38 19.53 -0.27
C ARG A 528 11.75 20.83 0.19
N TRP A 529 10.43 20.83 0.41
CA TRP A 529 9.77 22.01 0.92
C TRP A 529 10.07 22.26 2.43
N PRO A 530 10.00 23.50 2.90
CA PRO A 530 9.52 24.68 2.19
C PRO A 530 10.51 25.22 1.15
N VAL A 531 9.98 25.86 0.10
CA VAL A 531 10.71 26.63 -0.93
C VAL A 531 9.99 27.97 -1.05
N SER A 532 10.15 28.79 -0.02
CA SER A 532 9.45 30.06 0.16
C SER A 532 10.17 31.20 -0.55
N ARG A 533 9.41 32.23 -0.90
CA ARG A 533 9.96 33.56 -1.24
C ARG A 533 10.39 34.36 0.00
N SER A 534 9.86 33.99 1.16
CA SER A 534 10.21 34.60 2.44
C SER A 534 11.58 34.12 2.92
N GLU A 535 12.38 35.02 3.48
CA GLU A 535 13.65 34.69 4.14
C GLU A 535 13.45 34.03 5.53
N ALA A 536 12.20 33.87 5.98
CA ALA A 536 11.91 33.21 7.25
C ALA A 536 12.41 31.77 7.22
N ALA A 537 13.40 31.47 8.06
CA ALA A 537 13.95 30.14 8.20
C ALA A 537 12.87 29.18 8.71
N TRP A 538 12.77 28.01 8.05
CA TRP A 538 11.92 26.94 8.53
C TRP A 538 12.51 26.32 9.81
N ASP A 539 11.88 26.58 10.93
CA ASP A 539 12.31 26.12 12.23
C ASP A 539 11.23 25.22 12.86
N ILE A 540 11.49 23.93 12.88
CA ILE A 540 10.59 22.93 13.46
C ILE A 540 10.55 23.00 15.00
N THR A 541 11.48 23.71 15.63
CA THR A 541 11.46 23.91 17.09
C THR A 541 10.44 24.97 17.49
N ARG A 542 9.97 25.77 16.55
CA ARG A 542 8.84 26.69 16.66
C ARG A 542 7.58 26.00 16.14
N GLY A 543 6.54 25.94 16.97
CA GLY A 543 5.21 25.43 16.55
C GLY A 543 4.45 26.41 15.67
N TRP A 544 3.52 25.85 14.88
CA TRP A 544 2.54 26.62 14.09
C TRP A 544 1.20 26.82 14.84
N HIS A 545 1.15 26.57 16.15
CA HIS A 545 0.04 27.02 17.01
C HIS A 545 0.07 28.54 17.16
N GLY A 546 -1.08 29.16 17.44
CA GLY A 546 -1.16 30.62 17.54
C GLY A 546 -0.26 31.25 18.60
N ASP A 547 0.21 30.47 19.59
CA ASP A 547 1.20 30.88 20.59
C ASP A 547 2.66 30.57 20.21
N GLY A 548 2.88 29.97 19.04
CA GLY A 548 4.21 29.60 18.53
C GLY A 548 4.90 28.46 19.29
N ARG A 549 4.20 27.76 20.19
CA ARG A 549 4.78 26.70 21.04
C ARG A 549 4.41 25.31 20.53
N LEU A 550 5.36 24.36 20.63
CA LEU A 550 5.06 22.95 20.47
C LEU A 550 4.22 22.42 21.63
N ARG A 551 3.41 21.42 21.35
CA ARG A 551 2.48 20.84 22.33
C ARG A 551 2.82 19.38 22.61
N MET A 552 2.95 19.02 23.86
CA MET A 552 2.88 17.61 24.30
C MET A 552 1.43 17.26 24.57
N VAL A 553 0.91 16.29 23.84
CA VAL A 553 -0.51 15.90 23.96
C VAL A 553 -0.69 14.88 25.08
N PRO A 554 -1.53 15.15 26.10
CA PRO A 554 -1.83 14.13 27.12
C PRO A 554 -2.46 12.89 26.47
N VAL A 555 -1.83 11.72 26.66
CA VAL A 555 -2.27 10.44 26.08
C VAL A 555 -2.53 9.45 27.19
N THR A 556 -3.71 8.82 27.16
CA THR A 556 -4.03 7.65 27.99
C THR A 556 -4.10 6.43 27.08
N PRO A 557 -3.13 5.50 27.15
CA PRO A 557 -3.15 4.30 26.33
C PRO A 557 -4.43 3.50 26.50
N GLN A 558 -5.03 3.13 25.38
CA GLN A 558 -6.25 2.33 25.31
C GLN A 558 -5.96 0.97 24.69
N PRO A 559 -6.65 -0.10 25.13
CA PRO A 559 -6.66 -1.36 24.39
C PRO A 559 -7.33 -1.18 23.02
N THR A 560 -7.12 -2.13 22.15
CA THR A 560 -7.75 -2.16 20.82
C THR A 560 -9.25 -2.37 20.93
N ARG A 561 -9.99 -1.93 19.91
CA ARG A 561 -11.45 -2.15 19.84
C ARG A 561 -11.79 -3.59 19.45
N ALA A 562 -10.95 -4.22 18.63
CA ALA A 562 -11.11 -5.64 18.32
C ALA A 562 -10.65 -6.49 19.53
N THR A 563 -11.60 -7.00 20.28
CA THR A 563 -11.36 -7.89 21.42
C THR A 563 -11.70 -9.32 21.09
N THR A 564 -10.86 -10.26 21.52
CA THR A 564 -11.11 -11.70 21.40
C THR A 564 -12.17 -12.18 22.40
N ASP A 565 -12.88 -13.23 22.02
CA ASP A 565 -13.82 -13.96 22.88
C ASP A 565 -13.74 -15.46 22.60
N ALA A 566 -14.63 -16.24 23.21
CA ALA A 566 -14.67 -17.70 23.04
C ALA A 566 -14.98 -18.13 21.59
N PHE A 567 -15.68 -17.31 20.80
CA PHE A 567 -16.03 -17.60 19.42
C PHE A 567 -14.96 -17.11 18.42
N TYR A 568 -14.25 -16.04 18.76
CA TYR A 568 -13.20 -15.42 17.95
C TYR A 568 -11.95 -15.22 18.79
N PRO A 569 -11.21 -16.33 19.08
CA PRO A 569 -10.16 -16.33 20.10
C PRO A 569 -8.80 -15.79 19.64
N LEU A 570 -8.66 -15.44 18.35
CA LEU A 570 -7.38 -15.03 17.76
C LEU A 570 -7.44 -13.60 17.23
N ILE A 571 -6.33 -12.90 17.30
CA ILE A 571 -6.16 -11.57 16.67
C ILE A 571 -5.51 -11.73 15.30
N LEU A 572 -6.20 -11.28 14.28
CA LEU A 572 -5.67 -11.19 12.92
C LEU A 572 -5.00 -9.84 12.69
N ASN A 573 -3.76 -9.86 12.25
CA ASN A 573 -3.02 -8.72 11.71
C ASN A 573 -2.94 -8.83 10.18
N SER A 574 -2.96 -7.69 9.50
CA SER A 574 -2.80 -7.63 8.04
C SER A 574 -1.61 -6.77 7.65
N GLY A 575 -1.02 -7.01 6.49
CA GLY A 575 0.10 -6.20 6.04
C GLY A 575 0.52 -6.42 4.60
N ARG A 576 1.59 -5.73 4.21
CA ARG A 576 2.17 -5.83 2.88
C ARG A 576 3.09 -7.02 2.77
N ILE A 577 3.22 -7.54 1.56
CA ILE A 577 4.30 -8.45 1.19
C ILE A 577 5.32 -7.74 0.30
N ARG A 578 6.49 -8.34 0.15
CA ARG A 578 7.67 -7.74 -0.47
C ARG A 578 7.45 -7.34 -1.95
N ASP A 579 6.82 -8.22 -2.73
CA ASP A 579 6.80 -8.13 -4.18
C ASP A 579 5.50 -7.55 -4.75
N GLN A 580 4.45 -7.36 -3.92
CA GLN A 580 3.16 -6.85 -4.36
C GLN A 580 2.90 -5.40 -3.93
N TRP A 581 2.00 -4.73 -4.67
CA TRP A 581 1.60 -3.37 -4.38
C TRP A 581 0.07 -3.23 -4.34
N HIS A 582 -0.45 -2.71 -3.21
CA HIS A 582 -1.88 -2.52 -2.93
C HIS A 582 -2.77 -3.67 -3.44
N THR A 583 -3.67 -3.41 -4.40
CA THR A 583 -4.61 -4.40 -4.93
C THR A 583 -4.08 -5.14 -6.16
N MET A 584 -2.77 -5.17 -6.35
CA MET A 584 -2.08 -5.96 -7.37
C MET A 584 -2.40 -5.59 -8.83
N THR A 585 -3.13 -4.53 -9.08
CA THR A 585 -3.62 -4.14 -10.42
C THR A 585 -2.50 -4.08 -11.46
N ARG A 586 -1.29 -3.66 -11.08
CA ARG A 586 -0.10 -3.63 -11.95
C ARG A 586 0.90 -4.73 -11.61
N THR A 587 1.24 -4.92 -10.35
CA THR A 587 2.23 -5.93 -9.93
C THR A 587 1.76 -7.36 -10.15
N GLY A 588 0.46 -7.63 -10.03
CA GLY A 588 -0.12 -8.95 -10.30
C GLY A 588 -0.10 -9.36 -11.77
N ALA A 589 0.13 -8.42 -12.70
CA ALA A 589 0.34 -8.70 -14.11
C ALA A 589 1.78 -9.15 -14.45
N VAL A 590 2.72 -9.00 -13.51
CA VAL A 590 4.15 -9.32 -13.71
C VAL A 590 4.46 -10.71 -13.13
N PRO A 591 4.75 -11.72 -13.96
CA PRO A 591 4.91 -13.12 -13.50
C PRO A 591 5.94 -13.27 -12.38
N ARG A 592 7.11 -12.63 -12.48
CA ARG A 592 8.15 -12.77 -11.46
C ARG A 592 7.78 -12.18 -10.10
N LEU A 593 6.92 -11.14 -10.06
CA LEU A 593 6.45 -10.55 -8.81
C LEU A 593 5.41 -11.42 -8.10
N MET A 594 4.78 -12.37 -8.82
CA MET A 594 3.85 -13.34 -8.26
C MET A 594 4.52 -14.61 -7.70
N GLN A 595 5.85 -14.73 -7.81
CA GLN A 595 6.54 -15.99 -7.46
C GLN A 595 6.89 -16.09 -5.98
N HIS A 596 7.17 -14.98 -5.30
CA HIS A 596 7.60 -14.99 -3.88
C HIS A 596 6.50 -15.47 -2.94
N ILE A 597 5.30 -14.86 -3.04
CA ILE A 597 4.08 -15.30 -2.38
C ILE A 597 3.00 -15.27 -3.46
N ALA A 598 2.63 -16.45 -3.94
CA ALA A 598 1.79 -16.60 -5.13
C ALA A 598 0.28 -16.61 -4.82
N GLU A 599 -0.11 -16.68 -3.55
CA GLU A 599 -1.48 -16.89 -3.11
C GLU A 599 -1.72 -16.27 -1.73
N PRO A 600 -3.00 -16.06 -1.31
CA PRO A 600 -3.32 -15.64 0.05
C PRO A 600 -2.72 -16.63 1.06
N MET A 601 -1.98 -16.12 2.02
CA MET A 601 -1.25 -16.91 3.01
C MET A 601 -1.67 -16.51 4.42
N LEU A 602 -1.83 -17.50 5.30
CA LEU A 602 -2.07 -17.35 6.72
C LEU A 602 -0.78 -17.73 7.47
N GLU A 603 -0.06 -16.76 8.02
CA GLU A 603 1.03 -17.06 8.95
C GLU A 603 0.45 -17.32 10.35
N VAL A 604 0.85 -18.44 10.94
CA VAL A 604 0.37 -18.92 12.25
C VAL A 604 1.56 -19.44 13.08
N ALA A 605 1.52 -19.20 14.39
CA ALA A 605 2.52 -19.76 15.31
C ALA A 605 2.43 -21.30 15.37
N PRO A 606 3.55 -22.02 15.60
CA PRO A 606 3.53 -23.48 15.67
C PRO A 606 2.55 -24.03 16.72
N GLN A 607 2.43 -23.38 17.88
CA GLN A 607 1.52 -23.76 18.96
C GLN A 607 0.06 -23.66 18.53
N ASP A 608 -0.30 -22.59 17.79
CA ASP A 608 -1.64 -22.40 17.28
C ASP A 608 -1.92 -23.36 16.11
N ALA A 609 -0.94 -23.66 15.26
CA ALA A 609 -1.08 -24.65 14.21
C ALA A 609 -1.43 -26.04 14.78
N VAL A 610 -0.76 -26.45 15.87
CA VAL A 610 -1.06 -27.69 16.58
C VAL A 610 -2.45 -27.63 17.23
N ARG A 611 -2.76 -26.54 17.93
CA ARG A 611 -4.03 -26.35 18.64
C ARG A 611 -5.24 -26.43 17.71
N TYR A 612 -5.14 -25.84 16.52
CA TYR A 612 -6.23 -25.80 15.53
C TYR A 612 -6.07 -26.86 14.43
N GLN A 613 -5.14 -27.80 14.58
CA GLN A 613 -4.88 -28.92 13.66
C GLN A 613 -4.70 -28.45 12.21
N LEU A 614 -3.93 -27.38 12.01
CA LEU A 614 -3.66 -26.80 10.72
C LEU A 614 -2.46 -27.49 10.05
N PRO A 615 -2.65 -28.16 8.90
CA PRO A 615 -1.53 -28.75 8.19
C PRO A 615 -0.71 -27.65 7.52
N ALA A 616 0.61 -27.77 7.58
CA ALA A 616 1.51 -26.90 6.80
C ALA A 616 1.16 -27.03 5.30
N ASP A 617 1.15 -25.90 4.60
CA ASP A 617 0.76 -25.79 3.19
C ASP A 617 -0.68 -26.22 2.85
N GLY A 618 -1.51 -26.58 3.83
CA GLY A 618 -2.94 -26.83 3.67
C GLY A 618 -3.75 -25.53 3.58
N LEU A 619 -5.05 -25.66 3.31
CA LEU A 619 -5.97 -24.54 3.29
C LEU A 619 -6.63 -24.37 4.66
N ALA A 620 -6.85 -23.11 5.07
CA ALA A 620 -7.63 -22.78 6.24
C ALA A 620 -8.74 -21.78 5.89
N ARG A 621 -9.89 -21.93 6.52
CA ARG A 621 -10.94 -20.92 6.60
C ARG A 621 -10.69 -20.03 7.80
N ILE A 622 -10.81 -18.72 7.57
CA ILE A 622 -10.65 -17.67 8.56
C ILE A 622 -11.94 -16.86 8.54
N TRP A 623 -12.56 -16.65 9.68
CA TRP A 623 -13.80 -15.87 9.73
C TRP A 623 -13.86 -14.95 10.95
N SER A 624 -14.57 -13.86 10.77
CA SER A 624 -14.93 -12.90 11.81
C SER A 624 -16.45 -12.70 11.82
N ARG A 625 -16.93 -11.73 12.61
CA ARG A 625 -18.35 -11.31 12.56
C ARG A 625 -18.75 -10.66 11.22
N HIS A 626 -17.77 -10.24 10.41
CA HIS A 626 -17.97 -9.45 9.17
C HIS A 626 -17.88 -10.30 7.91
N GLY A 627 -17.20 -11.45 7.95
CA GLY A 627 -17.05 -12.24 6.74
C GLY A 627 -16.11 -13.44 6.89
N VAL A 628 -15.75 -14.01 5.74
CA VAL A 628 -14.93 -15.20 5.63
C VAL A 628 -13.83 -15.00 4.59
N MET A 629 -12.72 -15.68 4.81
CA MET A 629 -11.56 -15.74 3.92
C MET A 629 -11.00 -17.17 3.89
N VAL A 630 -10.36 -17.54 2.77
CA VAL A 630 -9.59 -18.78 2.65
C VAL A 630 -8.14 -18.42 2.33
N ALA A 631 -7.20 -19.04 3.01
CA ALA A 631 -5.77 -18.82 2.80
C ALA A 631 -4.98 -20.13 3.00
N LYS A 632 -3.80 -20.20 2.40
CA LYS A 632 -2.83 -21.28 2.58
C LYS A 632 -2.09 -21.10 3.90
N VAL A 633 -1.94 -22.17 4.67
CA VAL A 633 -1.28 -22.14 5.99
C VAL A 633 0.23 -22.10 5.83
N ALA A 634 0.86 -21.12 6.52
CA ALA A 634 2.30 -21.02 6.69
C ALA A 634 2.64 -20.99 8.17
N ILE A 635 3.27 -22.03 8.67
CA ILE A 635 3.71 -22.10 10.07
C ILE A 635 5.00 -21.28 10.22
N SER A 636 5.03 -20.37 11.18
CA SER A 636 6.14 -19.42 11.37
C SER A 636 6.50 -19.27 12.83
N GLU A 637 7.76 -19.56 13.16
CA GLU A 637 8.34 -19.29 14.47
C GLU A 637 8.42 -17.79 14.81
N GLY A 638 8.36 -16.94 13.79
CA GLY A 638 8.33 -15.49 13.94
C GLY A 638 6.96 -14.92 14.32
N GLN A 639 5.92 -15.75 14.34
CA GLN A 639 4.56 -15.37 14.69
C GLN A 639 4.31 -15.56 16.18
N ARG A 640 3.73 -14.54 16.83
CA ARG A 640 3.33 -14.61 18.24
C ARG A 640 2.12 -15.54 18.42
N PRO A 641 2.09 -16.46 19.40
CA PRO A 641 0.91 -17.26 19.72
C PRO A 641 -0.32 -16.37 20.00
N GLY A 642 -1.49 -16.81 19.55
CA GLY A 642 -2.75 -16.07 19.63
C GLY A 642 -2.91 -14.97 18.58
N SER A 643 -1.89 -14.75 17.74
CA SER A 643 -1.89 -13.77 16.65
C SER A 643 -1.68 -14.43 15.29
N LEU A 644 -2.33 -13.91 14.29
CA LEU A 644 -2.27 -14.35 12.91
C LEU A 644 -1.83 -13.21 11.99
N PHE A 645 -1.28 -13.55 10.83
CA PHE A 645 -1.00 -12.55 9.80
C PHE A 645 -1.49 -13.02 8.43
N VAL A 646 -2.14 -12.10 7.70
CA VAL A 646 -2.58 -12.31 6.32
C VAL A 646 -2.18 -11.11 5.46
N PRO A 647 -1.63 -11.34 4.25
CA PRO A 647 -1.35 -10.26 3.30
C PRO A 647 -2.60 -9.53 2.83
N MET A 648 -2.51 -8.20 2.66
CA MET A 648 -3.63 -7.33 2.30
C MET A 648 -3.94 -7.22 0.80
N HIS A 649 -3.18 -7.88 -0.07
CA HIS A 649 -3.15 -7.54 -1.49
C HIS A 649 -4.23 -8.18 -2.35
N TRP A 650 -4.69 -9.39 -1.99
CA TRP A 650 -5.60 -10.17 -2.82
C TRP A 650 -7.00 -9.57 -2.95
N ASN A 651 -7.55 -9.72 -4.12
CA ASN A 651 -8.89 -9.27 -4.51
C ASN A 651 -9.56 -10.32 -5.41
N ASN A 652 -10.79 -10.08 -5.85
CA ASN A 652 -11.56 -11.04 -6.63
C ASN A 652 -11.02 -11.30 -8.05
N GLN A 653 -10.01 -10.56 -8.52
CA GLN A 653 -9.33 -10.85 -9.79
C GLN A 653 -8.25 -11.93 -9.63
N PHE A 654 -7.74 -12.10 -8.41
CA PHE A 654 -6.61 -12.99 -8.12
C PHE A 654 -6.96 -14.14 -7.18
N ALA A 655 -8.00 -14.02 -6.35
CA ALA A 655 -8.45 -15.12 -5.50
C ALA A 655 -9.91 -14.93 -5.09
N ARG A 656 -10.70 -16.00 -5.16
CA ARG A 656 -12.02 -16.03 -4.53
C ARG A 656 -11.84 -16.16 -3.02
N GLN A 657 -12.54 -15.32 -2.26
CA GLN A 657 -12.43 -15.25 -0.78
C GLN A 657 -11.00 -14.94 -0.30
N GLY A 658 -10.20 -14.20 -1.09
CA GLY A 658 -8.83 -13.80 -0.75
C GLY A 658 -8.72 -12.42 -0.07
N ARG A 659 -9.83 -11.68 0.10
CA ARG A 659 -9.81 -10.30 0.64
C ARG A 659 -9.84 -10.31 2.17
N VAL A 660 -8.74 -9.87 2.80
CA VAL A 660 -8.66 -9.76 4.27
C VAL A 660 -9.61 -8.70 4.82
N ASN A 661 -9.91 -7.65 4.07
CA ASN A 661 -10.79 -6.57 4.51
C ASN A 661 -12.27 -6.98 4.67
N ASN A 662 -12.64 -8.17 4.18
CA ASN A 662 -13.92 -8.81 4.54
C ASN A 662 -14.01 -9.15 6.03
N LEU A 663 -12.88 -9.30 6.72
CA LEU A 663 -12.83 -9.71 8.13
C LEU A 663 -12.77 -8.51 9.09
N LEU A 664 -12.55 -7.29 8.58
CA LEU A 664 -12.29 -6.09 9.38
C LEU A 664 -13.58 -5.33 9.68
N ALA A 665 -13.71 -4.87 10.92
CA ALA A 665 -14.77 -3.93 11.32
C ALA A 665 -14.48 -2.51 10.81
N ALA A 666 -15.54 -1.74 10.53
CA ALA A 666 -15.45 -0.34 10.12
C ALA A 666 -15.27 0.60 11.35
N VAL A 667 -14.33 0.27 12.23
CA VAL A 667 -14.00 1.06 13.43
C VAL A 667 -12.87 2.02 13.09
N THR A 668 -12.98 3.28 13.53
CA THR A 668 -12.02 4.34 13.19
C THR A 668 -11.46 5.04 14.43
N ASP A 669 -10.29 5.64 14.27
CA ASP A 669 -9.73 6.61 15.20
C ASP A 669 -10.62 7.87 15.24
N PRO A 670 -11.05 8.34 16.43
CA PRO A 670 -12.01 9.43 16.55
C PRO A 670 -11.49 10.80 16.08
N TYR A 671 -10.19 10.99 16.01
CA TYR A 671 -9.57 12.23 15.60
C TYR A 671 -9.23 12.27 14.12
N SER A 672 -8.74 11.17 13.59
CA SER A 672 -8.25 11.08 12.22
C SER A 672 -9.20 10.41 11.25
N GLY A 673 -10.23 9.69 11.73
CA GLY A 673 -11.09 8.87 10.90
C GLY A 673 -10.35 7.66 10.25
N GLN A 674 -9.13 7.35 10.69
CA GLN A 674 -8.36 6.21 10.17
C GLN A 674 -8.90 4.87 10.69
N PRO A 675 -9.17 3.87 9.82
CA PRO A 675 -9.69 2.59 10.28
C PRO A 675 -8.65 1.72 10.99
N GLU A 676 -9.11 0.90 11.95
CA GLU A 676 -8.32 -0.10 12.68
C GLU A 676 -8.08 -1.34 11.80
N SER A 677 -7.29 -1.19 10.74
CA SER A 677 -7.08 -2.25 9.74
C SER A 677 -6.03 -3.29 10.14
N LYS A 678 -5.41 -3.17 11.32
CA LYS A 678 -4.37 -4.09 11.81
C LYS A 678 -4.90 -5.11 12.82
N GLN A 679 -6.18 -5.08 13.10
CA GLN A 679 -6.75 -5.94 14.12
C GLN A 679 -8.17 -6.38 13.80
N ALA A 680 -8.39 -7.68 13.84
CA ALA A 680 -9.72 -8.29 13.84
C ALA A 680 -9.71 -9.50 14.77
N ALA A 681 -10.77 -9.68 15.53
CA ALA A 681 -11.01 -10.91 16.26
C ALA A 681 -11.55 -11.97 15.30
N VAL A 682 -10.87 -13.10 15.19
CA VAL A 682 -11.17 -14.14 14.21
C VAL A 682 -11.14 -15.55 14.83
N ALA A 683 -11.79 -16.47 14.14
CA ALA A 683 -11.62 -17.91 14.32
C ALA A 683 -11.02 -18.53 13.06
N ILE A 684 -10.40 -19.70 13.21
CA ILE A 684 -9.80 -20.45 12.11
C ILE A 684 -10.11 -21.93 12.22
N ALA A 685 -10.17 -22.59 11.07
CA ALA A 685 -10.23 -24.06 10.98
C ALA A 685 -9.52 -24.55 9.73
N ALA A 686 -8.93 -25.73 9.80
CA ALA A 686 -8.46 -26.41 8.60
C ALA A 686 -9.62 -26.63 7.63
N TRP A 687 -9.36 -26.43 6.34
CA TRP A 687 -10.28 -26.79 5.29
C TRP A 687 -9.66 -27.85 4.40
N GLN A 688 -10.29 -29.01 4.32
CA GLN A 688 -9.85 -30.15 3.53
C GLN A 688 -10.85 -30.34 2.39
N PRO A 689 -10.64 -29.68 1.22
CA PRO A 689 -11.50 -29.90 0.06
C PRO A 689 -11.38 -31.33 -0.45
N ALA A 690 -12.43 -31.81 -1.12
CA ALA A 690 -12.44 -33.16 -1.68
C ALA A 690 -11.46 -33.33 -2.85
N TRP A 691 -11.09 -32.21 -3.50
CA TRP A 691 -10.12 -32.20 -4.59
C TRP A 691 -9.39 -30.86 -4.69
N HIS A 692 -8.18 -30.93 -5.21
CA HIS A 692 -7.38 -29.79 -5.67
C HIS A 692 -7.10 -29.92 -7.17
N SER A 693 -6.86 -28.82 -7.86
CA SER A 693 -6.41 -28.85 -9.24
C SER A 693 -5.56 -27.67 -9.66
N GLU A 694 -4.76 -27.88 -10.68
CA GLU A 694 -4.12 -26.84 -11.47
C GLU A 694 -4.79 -26.79 -12.85
N LEU A 695 -5.19 -25.59 -13.26
CA LEU A 695 -5.88 -25.33 -14.52
C LEU A 695 -5.10 -24.29 -15.32
N PHE A 696 -4.81 -24.59 -16.56
CA PHE A 696 -4.31 -23.65 -17.55
C PHE A 696 -5.33 -23.48 -18.66
N CYS A 697 -5.65 -22.25 -19.05
CA CYS A 697 -6.63 -22.00 -20.10
C CYS A 697 -6.36 -20.68 -20.84
N ARG A 698 -6.84 -20.58 -22.08
CA ARG A 698 -6.68 -19.37 -22.91
C ARG A 698 -7.69 -18.30 -22.63
N GLU A 699 -8.82 -18.65 -22.05
CA GLU A 699 -9.93 -17.72 -21.76
C GLU A 699 -10.40 -17.86 -20.31
N PRO A 700 -10.94 -16.81 -19.70
CA PRO A 700 -11.50 -16.88 -18.34
C PRO A 700 -12.67 -17.85 -18.27
N LEU A 701 -12.75 -18.60 -17.18
CA LEU A 701 -13.86 -19.51 -16.90
C LEU A 701 -14.75 -18.95 -15.78
N PRO A 702 -16.09 -19.07 -15.88
CA PRO A 702 -17.03 -18.67 -14.83
C PRO A 702 -17.17 -19.80 -13.80
N PHE A 703 -16.17 -19.97 -12.94
CA PHE A 703 -16.15 -21.02 -11.92
C PHE A 703 -17.38 -20.99 -11.02
N PRO A 704 -17.93 -22.16 -10.65
CA PRO A 704 -19.01 -22.27 -9.70
C PRO A 704 -18.70 -21.53 -8.38
N ALA A 705 -19.74 -20.98 -7.76
CA ALA A 705 -19.59 -20.19 -6.52
C ALA A 705 -18.98 -21.00 -5.36
N ALA A 706 -19.20 -22.31 -5.34
CA ALA A 706 -18.70 -23.22 -4.31
C ALA A 706 -17.20 -23.54 -4.43
N TRP A 707 -16.56 -23.18 -5.57
CA TRP A 707 -15.14 -23.46 -5.76
C TRP A 707 -14.28 -22.33 -5.22
N HIS A 708 -13.24 -22.68 -4.47
CA HIS A 708 -12.14 -21.78 -4.21
C HIS A 708 -11.19 -21.76 -5.40
N TRP A 709 -10.71 -20.59 -5.77
CA TRP A 709 -9.68 -20.46 -6.81
C TRP A 709 -8.75 -19.28 -6.51
N ARG A 710 -7.53 -19.43 -6.96
CA ARG A 710 -6.50 -18.40 -6.98
C ARG A 710 -5.82 -18.37 -8.34
N ARG A 711 -5.62 -17.19 -8.88
CA ARG A 711 -4.98 -16.96 -10.17
C ARG A 711 -3.51 -16.62 -9.95
N ARG A 712 -2.64 -17.26 -10.72
CA ARG A 712 -1.23 -16.97 -10.81
C ARG A 712 -0.91 -16.26 -12.13
N ALA A 713 0.11 -15.37 -12.14
CA ALA A 713 0.57 -14.81 -13.40
C ALA A 713 1.39 -15.85 -14.18
N SER A 714 1.02 -16.04 -15.43
CA SER A 714 1.72 -16.92 -16.36
C SER A 714 1.75 -16.27 -17.75
N PRO A 715 2.87 -16.30 -18.48
CA PRO A 715 2.95 -15.69 -19.80
C PRO A 715 2.01 -16.36 -20.80
N GLY A 716 1.13 -15.58 -21.43
CA GLY A 716 0.30 -15.99 -22.54
C GLY A 716 -0.81 -17.00 -22.24
N VAL A 717 -1.00 -17.39 -20.96
CA VAL A 717 -2.03 -18.33 -20.53
C VAL A 717 -2.53 -17.97 -19.14
N LEU A 718 -3.82 -18.18 -18.87
CA LEU A 718 -4.42 -18.03 -17.55
C LEU A 718 -4.12 -19.29 -16.74
N HIS A 719 -3.55 -19.12 -15.57
CA HIS A 719 -3.21 -20.21 -14.66
C HIS A 719 -4.00 -20.04 -13.34
N TYR A 720 -4.73 -21.08 -12.96
CA TYR A 720 -5.50 -21.13 -11.72
C TYR A 720 -5.17 -22.39 -10.91
N SER A 721 -5.00 -22.22 -9.61
CA SER A 721 -5.08 -23.30 -8.65
C SER A 721 -6.48 -23.29 -8.04
N LEU A 722 -7.15 -24.45 -8.00
CA LEU A 722 -8.53 -24.57 -7.56
C LEU A 722 -8.69 -25.65 -6.49
N ALA A 723 -9.78 -25.54 -5.72
CA ALA A 723 -10.17 -26.53 -4.75
C ALA A 723 -11.71 -26.53 -4.56
N GLY A 724 -12.30 -27.67 -4.23
CA GLY A 724 -13.74 -27.76 -4.03
C GLY A 724 -14.19 -29.08 -3.41
N GLU A 725 -15.49 -29.14 -3.07
CA GLU A 725 -16.15 -30.29 -2.46
C GLU A 725 -16.84 -31.18 -3.52
N ALA A 726 -17.62 -30.55 -4.41
CA ALA A 726 -18.35 -31.28 -5.46
C ALA A 726 -17.49 -31.54 -6.68
N SER A 727 -17.70 -32.66 -7.39
CA SER A 727 -16.94 -33.06 -8.55
C SER A 727 -16.89 -31.98 -9.63
N ALA A 728 -15.71 -31.59 -10.06
CA ALA A 728 -15.46 -30.63 -11.13
C ALA A 728 -15.67 -31.25 -12.53
N ARG A 729 -15.60 -32.57 -12.67
CA ARG A 729 -15.54 -33.30 -13.94
C ARG A 729 -16.73 -32.98 -14.86
N GLN A 730 -17.95 -33.10 -14.36
CA GLN A 730 -19.16 -32.92 -15.14
C GLN A 730 -19.27 -31.47 -15.65
N TRP A 731 -18.99 -30.52 -14.78
CA TRP A 731 -19.02 -29.09 -15.14
C TRP A 731 -18.01 -28.74 -16.22
N LEU A 732 -16.77 -29.20 -16.07
CA LEU A 732 -15.68 -28.90 -17.00
C LEU A 732 -15.90 -29.59 -18.37
N SER A 733 -16.35 -30.85 -18.38
CA SER A 733 -16.68 -31.58 -19.60
C SER A 733 -17.83 -30.89 -20.36
N ALA A 734 -18.88 -30.46 -19.65
CA ALA A 734 -19.99 -29.71 -20.25
C ALA A 734 -19.54 -28.34 -20.79
N TRP A 735 -18.61 -27.66 -20.09
CA TRP A 735 -18.03 -26.40 -20.55
C TRP A 735 -17.29 -26.56 -21.87
N CYS A 736 -16.42 -27.57 -21.99
CA CYS A 736 -15.65 -27.87 -23.20
C CYS A 736 -16.56 -28.34 -24.36
N ALA A 737 -17.53 -29.17 -24.06
CA ALA A 737 -18.47 -29.69 -25.07
C ALA A 737 -19.28 -28.56 -25.75
N ARG A 738 -19.77 -27.56 -24.96
CA ARG A 738 -20.46 -26.39 -25.52
C ARG A 738 -19.62 -25.56 -26.49
N ARG A 739 -18.28 -25.69 -26.41
CA ARG A 739 -17.33 -25.00 -27.30
C ARG A 739 -16.84 -25.85 -28.46
N GLY A 740 -17.29 -27.09 -28.56
CA GLY A 740 -16.83 -28.02 -29.59
C GLY A 740 -15.36 -28.42 -29.44
N TRP A 741 -14.81 -28.37 -28.20
CA TRP A 741 -13.43 -28.75 -27.98
C TRP A 741 -13.29 -30.26 -27.88
N GLN A 742 -12.26 -30.80 -28.53
CA GLN A 742 -11.88 -32.20 -28.43
C GLN A 742 -11.20 -32.48 -27.10
N LEU A 743 -11.67 -33.51 -26.39
CA LEU A 743 -11.16 -33.86 -25.07
C LEU A 743 -10.23 -35.06 -25.11
N GLN A 744 -9.14 -34.98 -24.37
CA GLN A 744 -8.25 -36.08 -24.07
C GLN A 744 -8.21 -36.20 -22.54
N VAL A 745 -8.60 -37.34 -22.01
CA VAL A 745 -8.79 -37.55 -20.54
C VAL A 745 -7.98 -38.74 -20.09
N ALA A 746 -7.24 -38.58 -18.99
CA ALA A 746 -6.70 -39.68 -18.22
C ALA A 746 -7.49 -39.77 -16.90
N ASP A 747 -8.10 -40.92 -16.66
CA ASP A 747 -9.02 -41.17 -15.54
C ASP A 747 -8.45 -42.24 -14.60
N GLY A 748 -8.06 -41.82 -13.41
CA GLY A 748 -7.62 -42.71 -12.33
C GLY A 748 -8.58 -42.70 -11.12
N GLY A 749 -9.86 -42.35 -11.34
CA GLY A 749 -10.85 -42.27 -10.27
C GLY A 749 -10.80 -40.93 -9.54
N ALA A 750 -10.18 -40.86 -8.38
CA ALA A 750 -10.04 -39.60 -7.62
C ALA A 750 -9.07 -38.61 -8.33
N VAL A 751 -8.11 -39.13 -9.07
CA VAL A 751 -7.17 -38.36 -9.89
C VAL A 751 -7.61 -38.43 -11.33
N TRP A 752 -7.93 -37.28 -11.94
CA TRP A 752 -8.26 -37.23 -13.35
C TRP A 752 -7.69 -35.96 -13.98
N ASN A 753 -7.16 -36.12 -15.19
CA ASN A 753 -6.53 -35.06 -15.93
C ASN A 753 -7.21 -34.91 -17.29
N LEU A 754 -7.29 -33.68 -17.81
CA LEU A 754 -7.98 -33.38 -19.04
C LEU A 754 -7.19 -32.36 -19.83
N LEU A 755 -7.03 -32.61 -21.15
CA LEU A 755 -6.59 -31.64 -22.14
C LEU A 755 -7.73 -31.41 -23.11
N ALA A 756 -8.01 -30.13 -23.41
CA ALA A 756 -9.00 -29.73 -24.41
C ALA A 756 -8.33 -29.04 -25.59
N TRP A 757 -8.65 -29.52 -26.79
CA TRP A 757 -8.04 -29.06 -28.04
C TRP A 757 -9.09 -28.48 -28.97
N HIS A 758 -8.71 -27.43 -29.70
CA HIS A 758 -9.53 -26.87 -30.79
C HIS A 758 -8.64 -26.57 -31.99
N GLN A 759 -8.93 -27.18 -33.13
CA GLN A 759 -8.15 -27.03 -34.40
C GLN A 759 -6.62 -27.23 -34.15
N GLY A 760 -6.24 -28.27 -33.43
CA GLY A 760 -4.84 -28.58 -33.12
C GLY A 760 -4.19 -27.69 -32.07
N ARG A 761 -4.88 -26.71 -31.52
CA ARG A 761 -4.40 -25.77 -30.51
C ARG A 761 -4.86 -26.21 -29.11
N LEU A 762 -3.95 -26.23 -28.14
CA LEU A 762 -4.29 -26.49 -26.74
C LEU A 762 -5.05 -25.30 -26.15
N MET A 763 -6.29 -25.54 -25.74
CA MET A 763 -7.20 -24.52 -25.21
C MET A 763 -7.26 -24.52 -23.70
N LEU A 764 -7.23 -25.73 -23.09
CA LEU A 764 -7.32 -25.94 -21.65
C LEU A 764 -6.55 -27.20 -21.24
N GLY A 765 -5.91 -27.15 -20.08
CA GLY A 765 -5.33 -28.28 -19.38
C GLY A 765 -5.75 -28.25 -17.90
N TRP A 766 -6.21 -29.40 -17.40
CA TRP A 766 -6.67 -29.61 -16.03
C TRP A 766 -5.98 -30.81 -15.43
N TRP A 767 -5.38 -30.65 -14.26
CA TRP A 767 -4.77 -31.73 -13.47
C TRP A 767 -5.38 -31.67 -12.07
N SER A 768 -5.89 -32.78 -11.56
CA SER A 768 -6.53 -32.85 -10.24
C SER A 768 -6.04 -34.01 -9.41
N ASP A 769 -6.02 -33.81 -8.08
CA ASP A 769 -5.66 -34.80 -7.08
C ASP A 769 -6.41 -34.52 -5.76
N ALA A 770 -6.38 -35.46 -4.83
CA ALA A 770 -6.85 -35.25 -3.44
C ALA A 770 -5.99 -34.21 -2.67
N ARG A 771 -4.75 -33.98 -3.11
CA ARG A 771 -3.83 -32.92 -2.65
C ARG A 771 -3.47 -32.02 -3.82
N GLU A 772 -2.77 -30.93 -3.56
CA GLU A 772 -2.29 -30.08 -4.65
C GLU A 772 -1.49 -30.91 -5.68
N PRO A 773 -1.94 -30.97 -6.96
CA PRO A 773 -1.26 -31.76 -7.97
C PRO A 773 0.10 -31.16 -8.28
N ALA A 774 1.11 -32.00 -8.30
CA ALA A 774 2.46 -31.56 -8.64
C ALA A 774 2.63 -31.53 -10.15
N VAL A 775 2.43 -30.37 -10.76
CA VAL A 775 2.61 -30.14 -12.21
C VAL A 775 3.79 -29.21 -12.48
N ASP A 776 4.45 -29.40 -13.62
CA ASP A 776 5.47 -28.43 -14.08
C ASP A 776 4.81 -27.27 -14.84
N CYS A 777 4.54 -26.21 -14.10
CA CYS A 777 3.85 -25.02 -14.63
C CYS A 777 4.61 -24.35 -15.78
N ALA A 778 5.93 -24.37 -15.78
CA ALA A 778 6.74 -23.76 -16.83
C ALA A 778 6.66 -24.56 -18.13
N TRP A 779 6.76 -25.88 -18.02
CA TRP A 779 6.64 -26.79 -19.15
C TRP A 779 5.23 -26.77 -19.76
N ILE A 780 4.20 -26.79 -18.92
CA ILE A 780 2.81 -26.66 -19.38
C ILE A 780 2.58 -25.31 -20.10
N SER A 781 3.05 -24.20 -19.52
CA SER A 781 2.94 -22.88 -20.16
C SER A 781 3.63 -22.83 -21.51
N ALA A 782 4.81 -23.48 -21.64
CA ALA A 782 5.51 -23.60 -22.92
C ALA A 782 4.69 -24.42 -23.94
N ALA A 783 3.99 -25.47 -23.52
CA ALA A 783 3.12 -26.26 -24.39
C ALA A 783 1.90 -25.46 -24.91
N PHE A 784 1.41 -24.47 -24.16
CA PHE A 784 0.41 -23.54 -24.68
C PHE A 784 0.98 -22.59 -25.74
N ALA A 785 2.26 -22.19 -25.64
CA ALA A 785 2.91 -21.35 -26.64
C ALA A 785 3.23 -22.14 -27.93
N ALA A 786 3.77 -23.35 -27.77
CA ALA A 786 4.14 -24.26 -28.85
C ALA A 786 3.58 -25.67 -28.56
N PRO A 787 2.33 -25.96 -29.00
CA PRO A 787 1.71 -27.25 -28.72
C PRO A 787 2.49 -28.41 -29.36
N PRO A 788 2.67 -29.54 -28.64
CA PRO A 788 3.35 -30.69 -29.19
C PRO A 788 2.59 -31.29 -30.39
N SER A 789 3.32 -31.64 -31.42
CA SER A 789 2.76 -32.16 -32.68
C SER A 789 2.49 -33.67 -32.63
N ASP A 790 3.30 -34.42 -31.85
CA ASP A 790 3.16 -35.88 -31.80
C ASP A 790 2.28 -36.38 -30.65
N ALA A 791 1.71 -37.57 -30.82
CA ALA A 791 0.76 -38.17 -29.88
C ALA A 791 1.43 -38.53 -28.54
N ALA A 792 2.71 -38.93 -28.53
CA ALA A 792 3.42 -39.30 -27.33
C ALA A 792 3.67 -38.11 -26.41
N GLN A 793 4.07 -36.98 -26.97
CA GLN A 793 4.22 -35.71 -26.23
C GLN A 793 2.90 -35.20 -25.72
N ARG A 794 1.81 -35.32 -26.52
CA ARG A 794 0.43 -34.93 -26.05
C ARG A 794 0.00 -35.84 -24.91
N HIS A 795 0.32 -37.13 -24.95
CA HIS A 795 0.02 -38.05 -23.86
C HIS A 795 0.85 -37.69 -22.61
N ALA A 796 2.11 -37.34 -22.77
CA ALA A 796 2.98 -36.90 -21.68
C ALA A 796 2.40 -35.62 -20.98
N LEU A 797 1.77 -34.72 -21.73
CA LEU A 797 1.09 -33.54 -21.11
C LEU A 797 -0.02 -33.93 -20.12
N LEU A 798 -0.71 -35.05 -20.32
CA LEU A 798 -1.69 -35.56 -19.37
C LEU A 798 -1.12 -35.88 -18.00
N SER A 799 0.18 -36.23 -17.93
CA SER A 799 0.85 -36.48 -16.64
C SER A 799 1.16 -35.16 -15.87
N GLY A 800 1.13 -34.00 -16.55
CA GLY A 800 1.50 -32.71 -15.99
C GLY A 800 3.01 -32.52 -15.79
N ARG A 801 3.86 -33.49 -16.22
CA ARG A 801 5.33 -33.47 -15.98
C ARG A 801 6.08 -33.93 -17.22
N PRO A 802 7.23 -33.32 -17.53
CA PRO A 802 8.15 -33.91 -18.49
C PRO A 802 8.67 -35.26 -17.96
N GLY A 803 8.98 -36.18 -18.83
CA GLY A 803 9.43 -37.56 -18.46
C GLY A 803 10.74 -37.60 -17.67
N ALA A 804 11.55 -36.55 -17.66
CA ALA A 804 12.72 -36.39 -16.80
C ALA A 804 12.35 -35.60 -15.52
N ALA A 805 12.84 -36.06 -14.37
CA ALA A 805 12.63 -35.40 -13.09
C ALA A 805 13.27 -33.98 -13.09
N VAL A 806 12.51 -32.97 -13.02
CA VAL A 806 13.00 -31.58 -12.74
C VAL A 806 13.18 -31.46 -11.24
N ALA A 807 14.35 -31.03 -10.80
CA ALA A 807 14.63 -30.80 -9.37
C ALA A 807 13.67 -29.73 -8.81
N PRO A 808 13.04 -29.97 -7.65
CA PRO A 808 12.15 -28.99 -7.03
C PRO A 808 12.94 -27.73 -6.68
N ARG A 809 12.39 -26.55 -7.01
CA ARG A 809 13.03 -25.25 -6.70
C ARG A 809 12.73 -24.75 -5.29
N GLY A 810 11.67 -25.29 -4.67
CA GLY A 810 11.14 -24.75 -3.42
C GLY A 810 10.52 -23.37 -3.58
N ARG A 811 10.23 -22.70 -2.47
CA ARG A 811 9.72 -21.32 -2.43
C ARG A 811 10.73 -20.37 -3.09
N ILE A 812 10.27 -19.51 -3.99
CA ILE A 812 11.14 -18.53 -4.63
C ILE A 812 11.53 -17.42 -3.65
N VAL A 813 12.83 -17.29 -3.41
CA VAL A 813 13.42 -16.24 -2.55
C VAL A 813 13.87 -15.06 -3.39
N CYS A 814 14.58 -15.30 -4.50
CA CYS A 814 15.00 -14.23 -5.40
C CYS A 814 14.13 -14.18 -6.65
N SER A 815 13.16 -13.26 -6.67
CA SER A 815 12.24 -13.07 -7.80
C SER A 815 12.93 -12.51 -9.06
N CYS A 816 14.05 -11.79 -8.92
CA CYS A 816 14.79 -11.26 -10.06
C CYS A 816 15.38 -12.36 -10.96
N PHE A 817 15.84 -13.46 -10.35
CA PHE A 817 16.52 -14.57 -11.05
C PHE A 817 15.80 -15.90 -10.88
N GLY A 818 14.61 -15.93 -10.27
CA GLY A 818 13.83 -17.14 -10.07
C GLY A 818 14.52 -18.19 -9.18
N VAL A 819 15.35 -17.76 -8.21
CA VAL A 819 16.11 -18.66 -7.34
C VAL A 819 15.27 -19.09 -6.15
N GLY A 820 15.09 -20.39 -6.01
CA GLY A 820 14.31 -21.00 -4.95
C GLY A 820 15.14 -21.36 -3.71
N GLU A 821 14.44 -21.56 -2.60
CA GLU A 821 15.02 -21.88 -1.29
C GLU A 821 15.85 -23.18 -1.31
N TRP A 822 15.43 -24.18 -2.09
CA TRP A 822 16.17 -25.43 -2.21
C TRP A 822 17.56 -25.22 -2.84
N SER A 823 17.62 -24.49 -3.95
CA SER A 823 18.91 -24.18 -4.60
C SER A 823 19.82 -23.34 -3.71
N ILE A 824 19.25 -22.47 -2.87
CA ILE A 824 20.01 -21.66 -1.91
C ILE A 824 20.57 -22.56 -0.80
N ASN A 825 19.74 -23.43 -0.22
CA ASN A 825 20.16 -24.36 0.83
C ASN A 825 21.23 -25.36 0.32
N GLU A 826 21.10 -25.85 -0.90
CA GLU A 826 22.12 -26.67 -1.56
C GLU A 826 23.46 -25.92 -1.74
N ALA A 827 23.38 -24.64 -2.16
CA ALA A 827 24.57 -23.81 -2.27
C ALA A 827 25.23 -23.52 -0.91
N ILE A 828 24.44 -23.33 0.15
CA ILE A 828 24.95 -23.16 1.52
C ILE A 828 25.61 -24.47 1.99
N ALA A 829 24.95 -25.62 1.82
CA ALA A 829 25.50 -26.93 2.16
C ALA A 829 26.79 -27.24 1.40
N SER A 830 26.94 -26.71 0.17
CA SER A 830 28.17 -26.82 -0.63
C SER A 830 29.23 -25.74 -0.33
N GLY A 831 29.09 -24.99 0.79
CA GLY A 831 30.13 -24.10 1.30
C GLY A 831 29.92 -22.59 1.04
N CYS A 832 28.78 -22.15 0.52
CA CYS A 832 28.48 -20.72 0.46
C CYS A 832 28.11 -20.17 1.86
N THR A 833 28.98 -19.37 2.48
CA THR A 833 28.82 -18.85 3.84
C THR A 833 28.39 -17.40 3.93
N SER A 834 28.19 -16.73 2.77
CA SER A 834 27.82 -15.31 2.70
C SER A 834 26.87 -15.02 1.54
N VAL A 835 26.13 -13.91 1.63
CA VAL A 835 25.29 -13.42 0.53
C VAL A 835 26.10 -13.16 -0.74
N GLY A 836 27.34 -12.67 -0.60
CA GLY A 836 28.24 -12.47 -1.73
C GLY A 836 28.60 -13.78 -2.44
N ALA A 837 28.89 -14.86 -1.69
CA ALA A 837 29.15 -16.19 -2.26
C ALA A 837 27.90 -16.76 -2.96
N LEU A 838 26.71 -16.63 -2.35
CA LEU A 838 25.44 -16.99 -2.97
C LEU A 838 25.18 -16.19 -4.25
N GLY A 839 25.50 -14.89 -4.23
CA GLY A 839 25.39 -13.99 -5.38
C GLY A 839 26.29 -14.41 -6.54
N GLY A 840 27.52 -14.79 -6.25
CA GLY A 840 28.48 -15.31 -7.25
C GLY A 840 28.00 -16.62 -7.90
N LYS A 841 27.41 -17.52 -7.11
CA LYS A 841 26.96 -18.85 -7.59
C LYS A 841 25.57 -18.83 -8.25
N LEU A 842 24.61 -18.08 -7.66
CA LEU A 842 23.19 -18.12 -8.02
C LEU A 842 22.63 -16.78 -8.52
N LYS A 843 23.42 -15.73 -8.55
CA LYS A 843 23.03 -14.33 -8.84
C LYS A 843 22.01 -13.73 -7.86
N CYS A 844 21.53 -14.46 -6.84
CA CYS A 844 20.61 -13.92 -5.86
C CYS A 844 21.27 -12.82 -5.01
N GLY A 845 20.52 -11.76 -4.69
CA GLY A 845 21.02 -10.58 -3.96
C GLY A 845 21.79 -9.55 -4.80
N THR A 846 22.14 -9.86 -6.07
CA THR A 846 23.01 -8.99 -6.89
C THR A 846 22.31 -7.91 -7.70
N ASN A 847 20.97 -7.98 -7.87
CA ASN A 847 20.22 -6.99 -8.63
C ASN A 847 19.53 -5.97 -7.69
N CYS A 848 18.31 -6.25 -7.24
CA CYS A 848 17.51 -5.32 -6.43
C CYS A 848 17.76 -5.41 -4.92
N GLY A 849 18.49 -6.42 -4.44
CA GLY A 849 18.79 -6.63 -3.02
C GLY A 849 17.61 -6.97 -2.10
N SER A 850 16.37 -7.03 -2.60
CA SER A 850 15.18 -7.26 -1.76
C SER A 850 15.14 -8.63 -1.08
N CYS A 851 15.86 -9.62 -1.59
CA CYS A 851 15.97 -10.97 -1.00
C CYS A 851 17.08 -11.08 0.05
N VAL A 852 17.95 -10.09 0.20
CA VAL A 852 19.10 -10.14 1.12
C VAL A 852 18.73 -10.50 2.57
N PRO A 853 17.68 -9.92 3.18
CA PRO A 853 17.26 -10.31 4.52
C PRO A 853 16.91 -11.80 4.65
N GLU A 854 16.24 -12.35 3.66
CA GLU A 854 15.87 -13.78 3.64
C GLU A 854 17.07 -14.66 3.40
N LEU A 855 18.03 -14.26 2.55
CA LEU A 855 19.30 -14.97 2.35
C LEU A 855 20.12 -15.04 3.63
N ASN A 856 20.20 -13.92 4.39
CA ASN A 856 20.88 -13.89 5.69
C ASN A 856 20.19 -14.81 6.71
N ALA A 857 18.86 -14.83 6.74
CA ALA A 857 18.11 -15.73 7.61
C ALA A 857 18.39 -17.21 7.29
N LEU A 858 18.45 -17.60 6.02
CA LEU A 858 18.79 -18.98 5.60
C LEU A 858 20.23 -19.33 5.98
N LEU A 859 21.18 -18.42 5.78
CA LEU A 859 22.58 -18.62 6.20
C LEU A 859 22.70 -18.78 7.72
N ALA A 860 21.95 -18.00 8.51
CA ALA A 860 21.94 -18.10 9.96
C ALA A 860 21.34 -19.44 10.45
N ALA A 861 20.21 -19.85 9.86
CA ALA A 861 19.55 -21.12 10.21
C ALA A 861 20.42 -22.34 9.99
N GLN A 862 21.25 -22.35 8.95
CA GLN A 862 22.20 -23.43 8.69
C GLN A 862 23.36 -23.46 9.71
N ARG A 863 23.86 -22.28 10.13
CA ARG A 863 24.92 -22.20 11.16
C ARG A 863 24.45 -22.72 12.53
N THR A 864 23.16 -22.60 12.83
CA THR A 864 22.57 -23.09 14.08
C THR A 864 22.35 -24.62 14.06
N ARG A 865 22.26 -25.23 12.87
CA ARG A 865 22.09 -26.67 12.68
C ARG A 865 23.42 -27.45 12.55
N ALA A 866 24.50 -26.76 12.20
CA ALA A 866 25.87 -27.28 12.16
C ALA A 866 26.57 -27.10 13.52
#